data_75630a90e705a8b8ef7ab0ac569eb319
#
_entry.id   75630a90e705a8b8ef7ab0ac569eb319
#
_cell.length_a   1.000
_cell.length_b   1.000
_cell.length_c   1.000
_cell.angle_alpha   90.00
_cell.angle_beta   90.00
_cell.angle_gamma   90.00
#
_symmetry.space_group_name_H-M   'P 1'
#
loop_
_entity.id
_entity.type
_entity.pdbx_description
1 polymer ?
#
loop_
_entity_poly.entity_id
_entity_poly.type
_entity_poly.pdbx_seq_one_letter_code
_entity_poly.pdbx_strand_id
1 'polypeptide(L)'
;MGKSLVIVESPAKAKTINKYLGKDFIVKSSVGHVRDLPTSGSKTSTVDPKERAQKAAQTRKMSADEKAEYQRSKARESLIARMGVDPEGGWKANYQVLPDKEKVVAELKKLAREADTIYLATDLDREGEAIAWHLREVIGGDESRYKRVVFNEITKTAIQEAFSRPGVLNQPRVNAQQARRFLDRVVGYMVSPLLWAKIARGLSAGRVQSVAVKMIVEREREIRAFIPEEYWEIFADTATAKNAALRLQVAKQAGKEFRPTNQTDAEKALALLQKQQYTVAGREDKPTKSRPAAPFTTSTLQQAASTRLGFSVKKTMMMAQRLYEAGYITYMRTDSTNLSMDAVNGCRDYIVKKYGKQYVPEKPNLYASKEGAQEAHEAIRPTDVTVLASGVSGLEQDAQKLYDLIWKRFVACQMPPAEYMSTNLSVSAGDFELRTKGRILQFDGHLIVNMPGSKKTDEDIELPDVKVGEQLKLKELDHSQHFTKPPARYTEASLVKELEKRAIGRPSTYASIISTIQDRGYVKLESRRFYAEKMGDIVTDRLNESFTNLMDYNFTAQMEERLDEIAEGKLDWKQVLNEFYKDFSKKLETAEAEGKGMRLNPPVETSIKCPECGRNMMIRTGSTGVFLGCSGYALPPKERCKATINLIHGSEALNVDDEEAEARALREKHRCKKCGTAMENYLIDEKRKLHVCGNSPDCDGYEIEAGNFKIKGYEGPIVECDKCGSDMQLKTGRFGKYFGCTNSECGNTRKLLRNGEVAPPKAEPIPMPHLRCDKTDDFFLLRDGASGLFLAASQFPKHRETRAPTIAELKSVKDKLDEKYLFLLDAPEADPEGNAAIVRFSRKSKSQYVMTEKDGKPTGWVATFDGKQWKAKADVAAGDKPAKGKTAAAKTTKAAAKKKAGK
;
A
#
# COMPACT_ATOMS: atom_id res chain seq x y z
N MET A 1 -34.87 -35.63 -5.02
CA MET A 1 -33.46 -35.35 -4.70
C MET A 1 -33.41 -34.01 -3.98
N GLY A 2 -32.81 -33.95 -2.80
CA GLY A 2 -32.68 -32.71 -2.04
C GLY A 2 -31.72 -31.75 -2.74
N LYS A 3 -31.89 -30.47 -2.47
CA LYS A 3 -31.00 -29.44 -3.06
C LYS A 3 -29.65 -29.39 -2.31
N SER A 4 -28.55 -29.24 -3.04
CA SER A 4 -27.20 -29.05 -2.47
C SER A 4 -26.93 -27.56 -2.25
N LEU A 5 -26.38 -27.22 -1.08
CA LEU A 5 -25.93 -25.84 -0.78
C LEU A 5 -24.44 -25.70 -1.08
N VAL A 6 -24.08 -24.71 -1.87
CA VAL A 6 -22.68 -24.33 -2.16
C VAL A 6 -22.38 -22.98 -1.53
N ILE A 7 -21.36 -22.94 -0.67
CA ILE A 7 -20.96 -21.71 0.00
C ILE A 7 -19.57 -21.30 -0.49
N VAL A 8 -19.47 -20.05 -1.01
CA VAL A 8 -18.24 -19.41 -1.45
C VAL A 8 -17.98 -18.13 -0.66
N GLU A 9 -16.79 -17.57 -0.73
CA GLU A 9 -16.44 -16.38 0.09
C GLU A 9 -16.94 -15.05 -0.51
N SER A 10 -17.22 -14.95 -1.83
CA SER A 10 -17.63 -13.67 -2.42
C SER A 10 -18.89 -13.76 -3.27
N PRO A 11 -19.72 -12.68 -3.32
CA PRO A 11 -20.92 -12.65 -4.17
C PRO A 11 -20.58 -12.73 -5.67
N ALA A 12 -19.44 -12.20 -6.11
CA ALA A 12 -18.99 -12.26 -7.50
C ALA A 12 -18.69 -13.69 -7.90
N LYS A 13 -17.96 -14.44 -7.07
CA LYS A 13 -17.65 -15.86 -7.25
C LYS A 13 -18.94 -16.70 -7.26
N ALA A 14 -19.87 -16.42 -6.33
CA ALA A 14 -21.17 -17.10 -6.32
C ALA A 14 -21.93 -16.91 -7.65
N LYS A 15 -21.96 -15.71 -8.18
CA LYS A 15 -22.60 -15.40 -9.45
C LYS A 15 -21.96 -16.16 -10.63
N THR A 16 -20.63 -16.26 -10.65
CA THR A 16 -19.90 -16.95 -11.74
C THR A 16 -20.12 -18.47 -11.66
N ILE A 17 -19.97 -19.08 -10.50
CA ILE A 17 -20.14 -20.52 -10.29
C ILE A 17 -21.57 -20.96 -10.54
N ASN A 18 -22.57 -20.17 -10.11
CA ASN A 18 -23.98 -20.48 -10.32
C ASN A 18 -24.36 -20.66 -11.82
N LYS A 19 -23.58 -20.10 -12.75
CA LYS A 19 -23.80 -20.29 -14.20
C LYS A 19 -23.38 -21.67 -14.69
N TYR A 20 -22.47 -22.35 -13.95
CA TYR A 20 -21.87 -23.62 -14.34
C TYR A 20 -22.48 -24.83 -13.66
N LEU A 21 -23.12 -24.59 -12.48
CA LEU A 21 -23.84 -25.61 -11.73
C LEU A 21 -25.32 -25.62 -12.14
N GLY A 22 -25.93 -26.76 -12.10
CA GLY A 22 -27.34 -26.99 -12.46
C GLY A 22 -28.33 -26.52 -11.39
N LYS A 23 -29.63 -26.74 -11.62
CA LYS A 23 -30.75 -26.29 -10.77
C LYS A 23 -30.78 -26.99 -9.38
N ASP A 24 -30.03 -28.08 -9.23
CA ASP A 24 -29.94 -28.85 -7.98
C ASP A 24 -29.02 -28.20 -6.94
N PHE A 25 -28.34 -27.11 -7.31
CA PHE A 25 -27.42 -26.39 -6.46
C PHE A 25 -27.93 -24.99 -6.12
N ILE A 26 -27.85 -24.63 -4.84
CA ILE A 26 -28.07 -23.27 -4.34
C ILE A 26 -26.72 -22.67 -4.01
N VAL A 27 -26.25 -21.70 -4.78
CA VAL A 27 -24.95 -21.05 -4.56
C VAL A 27 -25.13 -19.76 -3.76
N LYS A 28 -24.45 -19.65 -2.62
CA LYS A 28 -24.50 -18.50 -1.71
C LYS A 28 -23.10 -18.05 -1.31
N SER A 29 -22.97 -16.81 -0.86
CA SER A 29 -21.71 -16.25 -0.38
C SER A 29 -21.74 -16.01 1.13
N SER A 30 -20.64 -16.33 1.81
CA SER A 30 -20.38 -15.94 3.19
C SER A 30 -19.97 -14.46 3.33
N VAL A 31 -19.62 -13.81 2.22
CA VAL A 31 -19.07 -12.44 2.21
C VAL A 31 -17.79 -12.34 3.07
N GLY A 32 -16.87 -13.29 2.90
CA GLY A 32 -15.63 -13.43 3.67
C GLY A 32 -15.80 -14.23 4.96
N HIS A 33 -14.94 -13.95 5.94
CA HIS A 33 -15.03 -14.58 7.27
C HIS A 33 -16.35 -14.27 7.97
N VAL A 34 -16.95 -15.28 8.58
CA VAL A 34 -18.22 -15.16 9.34
C VAL A 34 -17.99 -14.98 10.84
N ARG A 35 -16.84 -15.42 11.36
CA ARG A 35 -16.43 -15.25 12.76
C ARG A 35 -14.94 -14.94 12.87
N ASP A 36 -14.54 -14.27 13.94
CA ASP A 36 -13.15 -13.99 14.28
C ASP A 36 -12.99 -13.90 15.80
N LEU A 37 -11.75 -13.73 16.27
CA LEU A 37 -11.44 -13.38 17.65
C LEU A 37 -12.02 -11.99 17.97
N PRO A 38 -12.32 -11.67 19.25
CA PRO A 38 -12.92 -10.40 19.65
C PRO A 38 -12.17 -9.20 19.09
N THR A 39 -12.89 -8.18 18.64
CA THR A 39 -12.31 -6.89 18.25
C THR A 39 -12.31 -5.93 19.44
N SER A 40 -11.32 -5.05 19.57
CA SER A 40 -11.30 -3.99 20.56
C SER A 40 -12.54 -3.10 20.38
N GLY A 41 -13.47 -3.16 21.29
CA GLY A 41 -14.76 -2.45 21.23
C GLY A 41 -16.00 -3.36 21.23
N SER A 42 -15.86 -4.71 21.19
CA SER A 42 -16.97 -5.58 21.51
C SER A 42 -17.39 -5.28 22.96
N LYS A 43 -18.69 -5.00 23.16
CA LYS A 43 -19.27 -4.71 24.47
C LYS A 43 -18.89 -5.84 25.42
N THR A 44 -17.96 -5.61 26.35
CA THR A 44 -17.86 -6.42 27.55
C THR A 44 -19.23 -6.36 28.19
N SER A 45 -19.81 -7.51 28.49
CA SER A 45 -21.11 -7.63 29.18
C SER A 45 -21.16 -6.56 30.28
N THR A 46 -22.22 -5.78 30.29
CA THR A 46 -22.50 -4.82 31.37
C THR A 46 -22.55 -5.60 32.67
N VAL A 47 -21.48 -5.60 33.44
CA VAL A 47 -21.42 -6.19 34.77
C VAL A 47 -22.51 -5.51 35.63
N ASP A 48 -23.39 -6.31 36.23
CA ASP A 48 -24.45 -5.82 37.12
C ASP A 48 -23.85 -4.80 38.12
N PRO A 49 -24.45 -3.61 38.28
CA PRO A 49 -23.97 -2.60 39.22
C PRO A 49 -23.81 -3.17 40.65
N LYS A 50 -24.63 -4.15 41.06
CA LYS A 50 -24.54 -4.83 42.38
C LYS A 50 -23.27 -5.68 42.47
N GLU A 51 -22.95 -6.48 41.44
CA GLU A 51 -21.71 -7.27 41.42
C GLU A 51 -20.48 -6.36 41.44
N ARG A 52 -20.54 -5.21 40.72
CA ARG A 52 -19.48 -4.23 40.73
C ARG A 52 -19.24 -3.62 42.10
N ALA A 53 -20.32 -3.32 42.84
CA ALA A 53 -20.25 -2.80 44.20
C ALA A 53 -19.70 -3.85 45.19
N GLN A 54 -20.13 -5.10 45.10
CA GLN A 54 -19.60 -6.18 45.93
C GLN A 54 -18.11 -6.45 45.70
N LYS A 55 -17.67 -6.52 44.44
CA LYS A 55 -16.25 -6.68 44.10
C LYS A 55 -15.41 -5.48 44.58
N ALA A 56 -15.94 -4.25 44.48
CA ALA A 56 -15.27 -3.08 45.01
C ALA A 56 -15.13 -3.09 46.56
N ALA A 57 -16.16 -3.62 47.27
CA ALA A 57 -16.11 -3.78 48.72
C ALA A 57 -15.11 -4.85 49.17
N GLN A 58 -15.01 -5.95 48.43
CA GLN A 58 -14.01 -7.01 48.66
C GLN A 58 -12.59 -6.48 48.44
N THR A 59 -12.33 -5.74 47.32
CA THR A 59 -11.02 -5.18 47.01
C THR A 59 -10.54 -4.16 48.05
N ARG A 60 -11.46 -3.46 48.76
CA ARG A 60 -11.10 -2.53 49.85
C ARG A 60 -10.58 -3.25 51.10
N LYS A 61 -10.96 -4.51 51.35
CA LYS A 61 -10.56 -5.29 52.51
C LYS A 61 -9.25 -6.07 52.33
N MET A 62 -8.70 -6.11 51.10
CA MET A 62 -7.47 -6.81 50.76
C MET A 62 -6.24 -6.05 51.28
N SER A 63 -5.20 -6.77 51.67
CA SER A 63 -3.86 -6.24 51.94
C SER A 63 -3.25 -5.61 50.68
N ALA A 64 -2.15 -4.89 50.81
CA ALA A 64 -1.46 -4.29 49.67
C ALA A 64 -1.00 -5.35 48.65
N ASP A 65 -0.46 -6.46 49.11
CA ASP A 65 0.04 -7.54 48.28
C ASP A 65 -1.09 -8.32 47.61
N GLU A 66 -2.14 -8.69 48.36
CA GLU A 66 -3.34 -9.33 47.80
C GLU A 66 -4.05 -8.43 46.76
N LYS A 67 -4.08 -7.13 46.99
CA LYS A 67 -4.62 -6.15 46.05
C LYS A 67 -3.80 -6.05 44.77
N ALA A 68 -2.46 -6.10 44.89
CA ALA A 68 -1.56 -6.10 43.74
C ALA A 68 -1.74 -7.39 42.92
N GLU A 69 -1.82 -8.55 43.57
CA GLU A 69 -2.04 -9.84 42.91
C GLU A 69 -3.41 -9.90 42.24
N TYR A 70 -4.48 -9.46 42.92
CA TYR A 70 -5.82 -9.34 42.33
C TYR A 70 -5.85 -8.42 41.11
N GLN A 71 -5.14 -7.28 41.17
CA GLN A 71 -5.06 -6.36 40.02
C GLN A 71 -4.33 -6.99 38.85
N ARG A 72 -3.23 -7.75 39.08
CA ARG A 72 -2.47 -8.48 38.05
C ARG A 72 -3.36 -9.56 37.41
N SER A 73 -4.04 -10.39 38.20
CA SER A 73 -4.98 -11.42 37.72
C SER A 73 -6.09 -10.80 36.86
N LYS A 74 -6.68 -9.72 37.31
CA LYS A 74 -7.76 -9.03 36.59
C LYS A 74 -7.27 -8.35 35.30
N ALA A 75 -6.06 -7.80 35.30
CA ALA A 75 -5.44 -7.25 34.10
C ALA A 75 -5.18 -8.36 33.06
N ARG A 76 -4.71 -9.53 33.51
CA ARG A 76 -4.51 -10.71 32.68
C ARG A 76 -5.83 -11.23 32.10
N GLU A 77 -6.86 -11.42 32.94
CA GLU A 77 -8.19 -11.83 32.45
C GLU A 77 -8.73 -10.86 31.39
N SER A 78 -8.61 -9.56 31.63
CA SER A 78 -9.01 -8.53 30.69
C SER A 78 -8.20 -8.58 29.40
N LEU A 79 -6.90 -8.87 29.46
CA LEU A 79 -6.04 -9.03 28.30
C LEU A 79 -6.47 -10.26 27.48
N ILE A 80 -6.64 -11.41 28.11
CA ILE A 80 -7.09 -12.64 27.45
C ILE A 80 -8.46 -12.43 26.80
N ALA A 81 -9.40 -11.79 27.50
CA ALA A 81 -10.74 -11.50 26.97
C ALA A 81 -10.69 -10.60 25.71
N ARG A 82 -9.82 -9.59 25.69
CA ARG A 82 -9.62 -8.70 24.52
C ARG A 82 -8.84 -9.39 23.42
N MET A 83 -7.83 -10.17 23.74
CA MET A 83 -7.03 -10.92 22.80
C MET A 83 -7.81 -12.07 22.16
N GLY A 84 -8.74 -12.67 22.92
CA GLY A 84 -9.59 -13.75 22.48
C GLY A 84 -8.91 -15.10 22.41
N VAL A 85 -7.67 -15.20 22.94
CA VAL A 85 -6.92 -16.46 23.03
C VAL A 85 -6.15 -16.50 24.35
N ASP A 86 -6.06 -17.67 24.96
CA ASP A 86 -5.33 -17.90 26.20
C ASP A 86 -4.08 -18.78 25.95
N PRO A 87 -2.89 -18.15 25.87
CA PRO A 87 -1.64 -18.88 25.61
C PRO A 87 -1.30 -19.92 26.70
N GLU A 88 -1.63 -19.64 27.94
CA GLU A 88 -1.33 -20.54 29.06
C GLU A 88 -2.46 -21.53 29.35
N GLY A 89 -3.67 -21.28 28.85
CA GLY A 89 -4.82 -22.19 28.89
C GLY A 89 -4.89 -23.12 27.67
N GLY A 90 -3.76 -23.53 27.11
CA GLY A 90 -3.69 -24.46 25.97
C GLY A 90 -4.19 -23.88 24.65
N TRP A 91 -4.05 -22.57 24.47
CA TRP A 91 -4.43 -21.85 23.26
C TRP A 91 -5.94 -21.88 22.98
N LYS A 92 -6.74 -21.94 24.02
CA LYS A 92 -8.20 -21.87 23.88
C LYS A 92 -8.62 -20.53 23.28
N ALA A 93 -9.35 -20.60 22.18
CA ALA A 93 -9.80 -19.43 21.42
C ALA A 93 -11.29 -19.13 21.67
N ASN A 94 -11.62 -17.86 21.82
CA ASN A 94 -12.99 -17.35 21.93
C ASN A 94 -13.41 -16.71 20.61
N TYR A 95 -13.81 -17.54 19.64
CA TYR A 95 -14.33 -17.07 18.37
C TYR A 95 -15.77 -16.55 18.51
N GLN A 96 -16.05 -15.39 17.92
CA GLN A 96 -17.35 -14.73 17.92
C GLN A 96 -17.82 -14.49 16.48
N VAL A 97 -19.11 -14.68 16.21
CA VAL A 97 -19.72 -14.27 14.94
C VAL A 97 -19.60 -12.75 14.82
N LEU A 98 -19.15 -12.29 13.67
CA LEU A 98 -19.01 -10.86 13.42
C LEU A 98 -20.39 -10.20 13.34
N PRO A 99 -20.63 -9.05 14.00
CA PRO A 99 -21.95 -8.41 14.06
C PRO A 99 -22.56 -8.10 12.69
N ASP A 100 -21.73 -7.74 11.72
CA ASP A 100 -22.13 -7.47 10.33
C ASP A 100 -22.47 -8.74 9.53
N LYS A 101 -22.14 -9.94 10.07
CA LYS A 101 -22.37 -11.27 9.46
C LYS A 101 -23.55 -12.05 10.03
N GLU A 102 -24.17 -11.59 11.11
CA GLU A 102 -25.27 -12.29 11.76
C GLU A 102 -26.42 -12.65 10.79
N LYS A 103 -26.78 -11.71 9.90
CA LYS A 103 -27.84 -11.94 8.90
C LYS A 103 -27.44 -12.99 7.86
N VAL A 104 -26.19 -12.93 7.39
CA VAL A 104 -25.65 -13.91 6.43
C VAL A 104 -25.61 -15.30 7.06
N VAL A 105 -25.13 -15.40 8.30
CA VAL A 105 -25.09 -16.66 9.05
C VAL A 105 -26.48 -17.23 9.26
N ALA A 106 -27.47 -16.40 9.61
CA ALA A 106 -28.85 -16.84 9.78
C ALA A 106 -29.45 -17.39 8.46
N GLU A 107 -29.20 -16.73 7.34
CA GLU A 107 -29.61 -17.22 6.00
C GLU A 107 -28.94 -18.55 5.65
N LEU A 108 -27.62 -18.66 5.85
CA LEU A 108 -26.87 -19.89 5.57
C LEU A 108 -27.35 -21.07 6.44
N LYS A 109 -27.61 -20.82 7.73
CA LYS A 109 -28.18 -21.83 8.62
C LYS A 109 -29.54 -22.33 8.16
N LYS A 110 -30.42 -21.43 7.67
CA LYS A 110 -31.74 -21.81 7.14
C LYS A 110 -31.58 -22.72 5.91
N LEU A 111 -30.78 -22.30 4.94
CA LEU A 111 -30.55 -23.09 3.72
C LEU A 111 -29.86 -24.43 3.99
N ALA A 112 -28.93 -24.47 4.96
CA ALA A 112 -28.22 -25.68 5.35
C ALA A 112 -29.14 -26.74 5.98
N ARG A 113 -30.24 -26.33 6.63
CA ARG A 113 -31.24 -27.28 7.17
C ARG A 113 -32.04 -27.99 6.05
N GLU A 114 -32.24 -27.28 4.92
CA GLU A 114 -33.03 -27.76 3.79
C GLU A 114 -32.14 -28.52 2.76
N ALA A 115 -30.80 -28.46 2.88
CA ALA A 115 -29.87 -29.09 1.97
C ALA A 115 -29.46 -30.49 2.45
N ASP A 116 -29.31 -31.46 1.54
CA ASP A 116 -28.75 -32.77 1.84
C ASP A 116 -27.24 -32.73 2.00
N THR A 117 -26.55 -31.95 1.12
CA THR A 117 -25.10 -31.80 1.11
C THR A 117 -24.73 -30.32 1.11
N ILE A 118 -23.67 -29.97 1.83
CA ILE A 118 -23.13 -28.63 1.94
C ILE A 118 -21.71 -28.63 1.37
N TYR A 119 -21.52 -27.94 0.24
CA TYR A 119 -20.23 -27.79 -0.41
C TYR A 119 -19.57 -26.49 0.06
N LEU A 120 -18.38 -26.61 0.65
CA LEU A 120 -17.53 -25.48 1.05
C LEU A 120 -16.52 -25.22 -0.08
N ALA A 121 -16.86 -24.28 -0.96
CA ALA A 121 -16.14 -23.97 -2.19
C ALA A 121 -15.37 -22.62 -2.09
N THR A 122 -14.75 -22.40 -0.96
CA THR A 122 -13.87 -21.25 -0.69
C THR A 122 -12.51 -21.44 -1.37
N ASP A 123 -11.69 -20.39 -1.43
CA ASP A 123 -10.37 -20.40 -2.09
C ASP A 123 -9.49 -21.55 -1.59
N LEU A 124 -8.51 -21.90 -2.39
CA LEU A 124 -7.64 -23.05 -2.14
C LEU A 124 -6.51 -22.80 -1.13
N ASP A 125 -6.31 -21.53 -0.71
CA ASP A 125 -5.29 -21.15 0.26
C ASP A 125 -5.71 -21.42 1.72
N ARG A 126 -4.79 -21.20 2.68
CA ARG A 126 -5.05 -21.40 4.13
C ARG A 126 -6.19 -20.52 4.64
N GLU A 127 -6.37 -19.34 4.07
CA GLU A 127 -7.43 -18.42 4.44
C GLU A 127 -8.79 -18.96 4.00
N GLY A 128 -8.89 -19.49 2.77
CA GLY A 128 -10.08 -20.16 2.29
C GLY A 128 -10.42 -21.41 3.08
N GLU A 129 -9.42 -22.19 3.53
CA GLU A 129 -9.61 -23.36 4.37
C GLU A 129 -10.15 -22.97 5.75
N ALA A 130 -9.63 -21.88 6.35
CA ALA A 130 -10.13 -21.34 7.61
C ALA A 130 -11.55 -20.81 7.49
N ILE A 131 -11.91 -20.13 6.40
CA ILE A 131 -13.28 -19.68 6.14
C ILE A 131 -14.23 -20.90 6.07
N ALA A 132 -13.85 -21.96 5.35
CA ALA A 132 -14.60 -23.19 5.25
C ALA A 132 -14.82 -23.84 6.62
N TRP A 133 -13.78 -23.93 7.43
CA TRP A 133 -13.85 -24.46 8.79
C TRP A 133 -14.78 -23.60 9.67
N HIS A 134 -14.62 -22.26 9.64
CA HIS A 134 -15.48 -21.36 10.40
C HIS A 134 -16.96 -21.49 10.01
N LEU A 135 -17.26 -21.69 8.72
CA LEU A 135 -18.62 -21.93 8.23
C LEU A 135 -19.19 -23.22 8.80
N ARG A 136 -18.42 -24.33 8.75
CA ARG A 136 -18.85 -25.61 9.33
C ARG A 136 -19.19 -25.47 10.82
N GLU A 137 -18.30 -24.88 11.58
CA GLU A 137 -18.45 -24.67 13.02
C GLU A 137 -19.67 -23.80 13.38
N VAL A 138 -19.93 -22.74 12.60
CA VAL A 138 -21.05 -21.83 12.88
C VAL A 138 -22.37 -22.42 12.42
N ILE A 139 -22.43 -23.08 11.28
CA ILE A 139 -23.63 -23.69 10.74
C ILE A 139 -24.00 -24.91 11.61
N GLY A 140 -23.03 -25.77 11.93
CA GLY A 140 -23.20 -26.97 12.75
C GLY A 140 -23.94 -28.11 12.02
N GLY A 141 -24.35 -29.12 12.75
CA GLY A 141 -25.00 -30.29 12.22
C GLY A 141 -24.04 -31.45 11.94
N ASP A 142 -24.52 -32.47 11.20
CA ASP A 142 -23.72 -33.64 10.87
C ASP A 142 -22.56 -33.32 9.94
N GLU A 143 -21.33 -33.63 10.35
CA GLU A 143 -20.12 -33.37 9.60
C GLU A 143 -20.04 -34.13 8.26
N SER A 144 -20.68 -35.28 8.14
CA SER A 144 -20.71 -36.10 6.92
C SER A 144 -21.37 -35.38 5.73
N ARG A 145 -22.19 -34.37 5.99
CA ARG A 145 -22.87 -33.54 4.99
C ARG A 145 -21.97 -32.53 4.34
N TYR A 146 -20.80 -32.21 4.97
CA TYR A 146 -19.90 -31.20 4.47
C TYR A 146 -18.85 -31.77 3.51
N LYS A 147 -18.74 -31.18 2.36
CA LYS A 147 -17.75 -31.52 1.33
C LYS A 147 -16.91 -30.31 1.01
N ARG A 148 -15.59 -30.50 0.92
CA ARG A 148 -14.65 -29.47 0.52
C ARG A 148 -14.43 -29.52 -0.99
N VAL A 149 -14.58 -28.38 -1.69
CA VAL A 149 -14.31 -28.26 -3.13
C VAL A 149 -13.29 -27.17 -3.35
N VAL A 150 -12.21 -27.49 -4.04
CA VAL A 150 -11.14 -26.56 -4.39
C VAL A 150 -10.90 -26.57 -5.90
N PHE A 151 -10.58 -25.43 -6.45
CA PHE A 151 -10.28 -25.26 -7.88
C PHE A 151 -9.30 -24.08 -8.06
N ASN A 152 -8.42 -24.19 -9.05
CA ASN A 152 -7.41 -23.19 -9.37
C ASN A 152 -7.95 -22.10 -10.31
N GLU A 153 -9.03 -22.38 -11.04
CA GLU A 153 -9.67 -21.45 -11.98
C GLU A 153 -11.20 -21.61 -11.96
N ILE A 154 -11.91 -20.55 -12.30
CA ILE A 154 -13.38 -20.56 -12.33
C ILE A 154 -13.85 -20.68 -13.78
N THR A 155 -13.60 -21.84 -14.38
CA THR A 155 -14.11 -22.25 -15.69
C THR A 155 -15.16 -23.35 -15.54
N LYS A 156 -15.99 -23.57 -16.57
CA LYS A 156 -17.03 -24.61 -16.52
C LYS A 156 -16.40 -25.99 -16.27
N THR A 157 -15.35 -26.32 -16.98
CA THR A 157 -14.67 -27.62 -16.90
C THR A 157 -14.05 -27.83 -15.52
N ALA A 158 -13.25 -26.87 -15.04
CA ALA A 158 -12.60 -26.96 -13.72
C ALA A 158 -13.63 -27.07 -12.57
N ILE A 159 -14.72 -26.31 -12.63
CA ILE A 159 -15.78 -26.38 -11.63
C ILE A 159 -16.48 -27.75 -11.65
N GLN A 160 -16.86 -28.24 -12.83
CA GLN A 160 -17.51 -29.56 -12.92
C GLN A 160 -16.61 -30.69 -12.45
N GLU A 161 -15.31 -30.64 -12.79
CA GLU A 161 -14.33 -31.62 -12.33
C GLU A 161 -14.16 -31.57 -10.81
N ALA A 162 -13.99 -30.37 -10.23
CA ALA A 162 -13.84 -30.19 -8.80
C ALA A 162 -15.07 -30.72 -8.01
N PHE A 163 -16.28 -30.51 -8.51
CA PHE A 163 -17.49 -31.00 -7.88
C PHE A 163 -17.71 -32.53 -8.08
N SER A 164 -17.07 -33.13 -9.07
CA SER A 164 -17.11 -34.60 -9.24
C SER A 164 -16.21 -35.34 -8.24
N ARG A 165 -15.21 -34.66 -7.66
CA ARG A 165 -14.24 -35.24 -6.72
C ARG A 165 -14.09 -34.37 -5.46
N PRO A 166 -15.17 -34.19 -4.68
CA PRO A 166 -15.10 -33.37 -3.48
C PRO A 166 -14.21 -34.05 -2.43
N GLY A 167 -13.42 -33.24 -1.71
CA GLY A 167 -12.60 -33.67 -0.59
C GLY A 167 -13.24 -33.37 0.76
N VAL A 168 -12.40 -33.36 1.79
CA VAL A 168 -12.72 -32.99 3.17
C VAL A 168 -11.91 -31.77 3.60
N LEU A 169 -12.31 -31.12 4.69
CA LEU A 169 -11.53 -30.03 5.27
C LEU A 169 -10.12 -30.49 5.66
N ASN A 170 -9.13 -29.71 5.29
CA ASN A 170 -7.75 -29.95 5.64
C ASN A 170 -7.40 -29.31 7.00
N GLN A 171 -7.49 -30.12 8.07
CA GLN A 171 -7.26 -29.65 9.43
C GLN A 171 -5.85 -29.08 9.67
N PRO A 172 -4.75 -29.63 9.14
CA PRO A 172 -3.43 -29.00 9.19
C PRO A 172 -3.40 -27.57 8.65
N ARG A 173 -4.05 -27.29 7.53
CA ARG A 173 -4.13 -25.91 6.96
C ARG A 173 -4.94 -24.97 7.86
N VAL A 174 -6.04 -25.46 8.46
CA VAL A 174 -6.80 -24.71 9.46
C VAL A 174 -5.93 -24.39 10.67
N ASN A 175 -5.18 -25.37 11.18
CA ASN A 175 -4.29 -25.19 12.33
C ASN A 175 -3.16 -24.17 12.02
N ALA A 176 -2.59 -24.20 10.82
CA ALA A 176 -1.58 -23.23 10.40
C ALA A 176 -2.11 -21.79 10.37
N GLN A 177 -3.34 -21.61 9.87
CA GLN A 177 -3.99 -20.29 9.86
C GLN A 177 -4.31 -19.82 11.28
N GLN A 178 -4.82 -20.71 12.15
CA GLN A 178 -5.05 -20.39 13.55
C GLN A 178 -3.77 -20.02 14.27
N ALA A 179 -2.69 -20.82 14.10
CA ALA A 179 -1.39 -20.53 14.70
C ALA A 179 -0.86 -19.16 14.29
N ARG A 180 -0.92 -18.82 12.99
CA ARG A 180 -0.58 -17.48 12.51
C ARG A 180 -1.41 -16.40 13.19
N ARG A 181 -2.73 -16.59 13.24
CA ARG A 181 -3.65 -15.62 13.84
C ARG A 181 -3.36 -15.39 15.32
N PHE A 182 -3.04 -16.46 16.06
CA PHE A 182 -2.73 -16.39 17.49
C PHE A 182 -1.38 -15.71 17.75
N LEU A 183 -0.34 -16.02 16.97
CA LEU A 183 0.95 -15.33 17.02
C LEU A 183 0.79 -13.82 16.83
N ASP A 184 0.06 -13.42 15.78
CA ASP A 184 -0.15 -12.01 15.47
C ASP A 184 -0.98 -11.31 16.57
N ARG A 185 -1.96 -12.02 17.20
CA ARG A 185 -2.73 -11.51 18.35
C ARG A 185 -1.87 -11.32 19.58
N VAL A 186 -1.09 -12.32 19.95
CA VAL A 186 -0.22 -12.27 21.13
C VAL A 186 0.78 -11.12 21.00
N VAL A 187 1.52 -11.04 19.91
CA VAL A 187 2.48 -9.96 19.68
C VAL A 187 1.79 -8.60 19.69
N GLY A 188 0.70 -8.45 18.93
CA GLY A 188 0.00 -7.17 18.79
C GLY A 188 -0.60 -6.65 20.10
N TYR A 189 -1.24 -7.52 20.88
CA TYR A 189 -1.95 -7.12 22.10
C TYR A 189 -1.05 -7.01 23.33
N MET A 190 0.10 -7.69 23.34
CA MET A 190 1.03 -7.64 24.48
C MET A 190 2.12 -6.57 24.28
N VAL A 191 2.66 -6.40 23.07
CA VAL A 191 3.72 -5.40 22.82
C VAL A 191 3.16 -3.97 22.62
N SER A 192 1.99 -3.81 22.01
CA SER A 192 1.45 -2.46 21.75
C SER A 192 1.21 -1.64 23.01
N PRO A 193 0.66 -2.18 24.12
CA PRO A 193 0.53 -1.44 25.38
C PRO A 193 1.90 -1.01 25.95
N LEU A 194 2.93 -1.83 25.82
CA LEU A 194 4.29 -1.49 26.23
C LEU A 194 4.82 -0.30 25.44
N LEU A 195 4.64 -0.29 24.11
CA LEU A 195 5.00 0.86 23.28
C LEU A 195 4.24 2.13 23.70
N TRP A 196 2.96 2.00 24.13
CA TRP A 196 2.18 3.14 24.60
C TRP A 196 2.70 3.71 25.92
N ALA A 197 3.14 2.86 26.80
CA ALA A 197 3.70 3.25 28.10
C ALA A 197 5.09 3.88 27.94
N LYS A 198 5.93 3.35 27.07
CA LYS A 198 7.34 3.73 26.96
C LYS A 198 7.61 4.81 25.88
N ILE A 199 6.80 4.88 24.82
CA ILE A 199 7.07 5.76 23.69
C ILE A 199 5.92 6.73 23.44
N ALA A 200 4.79 6.29 22.88
CA ALA A 200 3.63 7.11 22.59
C ALA A 200 2.36 6.27 22.39
N ARG A 201 1.19 6.83 22.73
CA ARG A 201 -0.11 6.18 22.53
C ARG A 201 -0.42 5.99 21.03
N GLY A 202 -1.11 4.88 20.71
CA GLY A 202 -1.57 4.57 19.35
C GLY A 202 -0.57 3.82 18.49
N LEU A 203 0.63 3.53 19.01
CA LEU A 203 1.62 2.68 18.35
C LEU A 203 1.20 1.21 18.39
N SER A 204 1.70 0.42 17.45
CA SER A 204 1.43 -1.02 17.41
C SER A 204 2.66 -1.78 16.92
N ALA A 205 2.89 -2.95 17.47
CA ALA A 205 3.84 -3.91 16.95
C ALA A 205 3.11 -5.05 16.24
N GLY A 206 3.80 -5.67 15.29
CA GLY A 206 3.33 -6.85 14.61
C GLY A 206 4.52 -7.66 14.11
N ARG A 207 4.43 -8.98 14.19
CA ARG A 207 5.54 -9.91 13.93
C ARG A 207 6.24 -9.66 12.57
N VAL A 208 5.48 -9.53 11.50
CA VAL A 208 6.03 -9.32 10.14
C VAL A 208 6.11 -7.84 9.79
N GLN A 209 5.14 -7.03 10.21
CA GLN A 209 5.08 -5.59 9.90
C GLN A 209 6.27 -4.83 10.51
N SER A 210 6.65 -5.14 11.76
CA SER A 210 7.77 -4.48 12.42
C SER A 210 9.10 -4.77 11.71
N VAL A 211 9.28 -5.98 11.21
CA VAL A 211 10.44 -6.37 10.42
C VAL A 211 10.46 -5.67 9.05
N ALA A 212 9.31 -5.49 8.41
CA ALA A 212 9.21 -4.74 7.16
C ALA A 212 9.54 -3.24 7.36
N VAL A 213 9.10 -2.64 8.48
CA VAL A 213 9.51 -1.28 8.86
C VAL A 213 11.01 -1.20 9.09
N LYS A 214 11.61 -2.19 9.78
CA LYS A 214 13.06 -2.28 10.01
C LYS A 214 13.85 -2.23 8.71
N MET A 215 13.44 -2.96 7.67
CA MET A 215 14.11 -2.92 6.35
C MET A 215 14.18 -1.49 5.78
N ILE A 216 13.07 -0.75 5.87
CA ILE A 216 12.98 0.62 5.37
C ILE A 216 13.84 1.57 6.24
N VAL A 217 13.80 1.39 7.55
CA VAL A 217 14.61 2.17 8.51
C VAL A 217 16.10 1.94 8.29
N GLU A 218 16.55 0.70 8.15
CA GLU A 218 17.96 0.37 7.86
C GLU A 218 18.42 1.02 6.55
N ARG A 219 17.58 0.96 5.49
CA ARG A 219 17.86 1.61 4.22
C ARG A 219 17.96 3.13 4.37
N GLU A 220 17.09 3.74 5.14
CA GLU A 220 17.14 5.19 5.39
C GLU A 220 18.41 5.59 6.17
N ARG A 221 18.86 4.73 7.09
CA ARG A 221 20.13 4.93 7.83
C ARG A 221 21.36 4.79 6.93
N GLU A 222 21.37 3.79 6.05
CA GLU A 222 22.41 3.64 5.03
C GLU A 222 22.51 4.92 4.16
N ILE A 223 21.37 5.45 3.72
CA ILE A 223 21.31 6.68 2.92
C ILE A 223 21.80 7.89 3.72
N ARG A 224 21.38 8.04 4.97
CA ARG A 224 21.79 9.16 5.85
C ARG A 224 23.30 9.13 6.17
N ALA A 225 23.87 7.94 6.30
CA ALA A 225 25.30 7.75 6.56
C ALA A 225 26.15 7.91 5.28
N PHE A 226 25.57 7.72 4.11
CA PHE A 226 26.29 7.74 2.84
C PHE A 226 26.91 9.10 2.55
N ILE A 227 28.18 9.11 2.15
CA ILE A 227 28.92 10.31 1.74
C ILE A 227 29.15 10.20 0.24
N PRO A 228 28.52 11.03 -0.61
CA PRO A 228 28.74 11.00 -2.05
C PRO A 228 30.16 11.44 -2.40
N GLU A 229 30.86 10.64 -3.20
CA GLU A 229 32.20 10.90 -3.73
C GLU A 229 32.09 11.43 -5.17
N GLU A 230 32.84 12.46 -5.47
CA GLU A 230 32.93 13.04 -6.80
C GLU A 230 33.73 12.12 -7.72
N TYR A 231 33.28 11.99 -8.96
CA TYR A 231 34.04 11.40 -10.07
C TYR A 231 33.66 12.03 -11.41
N TRP A 232 34.53 11.85 -12.39
CA TRP A 232 34.33 12.40 -13.71
C TRP A 232 34.35 11.31 -14.77
N GLU A 233 33.46 11.42 -15.74
CA GLU A 233 33.45 10.59 -16.95
C GLU A 233 33.89 11.42 -18.15
N ILE A 234 34.71 10.83 -19.02
CA ILE A 234 35.18 11.46 -20.24
C ILE A 234 34.72 10.61 -21.43
N PHE A 235 34.17 11.29 -22.40
CA PHE A 235 33.74 10.70 -23.66
C PHE A 235 34.47 11.35 -24.82
N ALA A 236 34.83 10.55 -25.83
CA ALA A 236 35.36 10.99 -27.09
C ALA A 236 34.34 10.74 -28.20
N ASP A 237 33.83 11.78 -28.80
CA ASP A 237 33.04 11.73 -30.04
C ASP A 237 34.00 11.69 -31.23
N THR A 238 33.97 10.54 -31.93
CA THR A 238 34.88 10.26 -33.03
C THR A 238 34.10 9.96 -34.32
N ALA A 239 34.81 9.96 -35.44
CA ALA A 239 34.26 9.54 -36.72
C ALA A 239 35.16 8.49 -37.36
N THR A 240 34.55 7.47 -37.96
CA THR A 240 35.22 6.47 -38.78
C THR A 240 35.74 7.03 -40.09
N ALA A 241 36.54 6.27 -40.82
CA ALA A 241 37.01 6.65 -42.18
C ALA A 241 35.84 6.96 -43.14
N LYS A 242 34.67 6.34 -42.91
CA LYS A 242 33.41 6.58 -43.66
C LYS A 242 32.58 7.74 -43.06
N ASN A 243 33.14 8.50 -42.13
CA ASN A 243 32.48 9.61 -41.41
C ASN A 243 31.25 9.20 -40.56
N ALA A 244 31.13 7.92 -40.18
CA ALA A 244 30.09 7.47 -39.24
C ALA A 244 30.49 7.86 -37.80
N ALA A 245 29.53 8.41 -37.04
CA ALA A 245 29.77 8.84 -35.64
C ALA A 245 29.96 7.66 -34.71
N LEU A 246 30.89 7.79 -33.77
CA LEU A 246 31.16 6.77 -32.76
C LEU A 246 31.54 7.46 -31.42
N ARG A 247 30.71 7.32 -30.40
CA ARG A 247 30.96 7.83 -29.07
C ARG A 247 31.62 6.76 -28.21
N LEU A 248 32.74 7.12 -27.59
CA LEU A 248 33.60 6.23 -26.82
C LEU A 248 33.78 6.78 -25.40
N GLN A 249 33.64 5.92 -24.37
CA GLN A 249 33.94 6.27 -23.00
C GLN A 249 35.36 5.88 -22.63
N VAL A 250 36.09 6.77 -21.96
CA VAL A 250 37.43 6.47 -21.44
C VAL A 250 37.27 5.48 -20.25
N ALA A 251 37.80 4.26 -20.41
CA ALA A 251 37.66 3.20 -19.44
C ALA A 251 38.93 2.95 -18.60
N LYS A 252 40.12 3.07 -19.22
CA LYS A 252 41.40 2.85 -18.54
C LYS A 252 42.46 3.87 -18.96
N GLN A 253 43.42 4.09 -18.05
CA GLN A 253 44.66 4.80 -18.31
C GLN A 253 45.86 3.98 -17.80
N ALA A 254 46.87 3.72 -18.63
CA ALA A 254 48.01 2.87 -18.31
C ALA A 254 47.62 1.48 -17.73
N GLY A 255 46.55 0.88 -18.28
CA GLY A 255 46.04 -0.43 -17.87
C GLY A 255 45.18 -0.45 -16.58
N LYS A 256 45.09 0.68 -15.86
CA LYS A 256 44.26 0.82 -14.65
C LYS A 256 42.95 1.49 -14.97
N GLU A 257 41.90 1.18 -14.20
CA GLU A 257 40.60 1.85 -14.31
C GLU A 257 40.78 3.37 -14.20
N PHE A 258 40.15 4.09 -15.14
CA PHE A 258 40.22 5.53 -15.20
C PHE A 258 39.00 6.16 -14.56
N ARG A 259 39.20 6.80 -13.41
CA ARG A 259 38.13 7.45 -12.66
C ARG A 259 38.66 8.70 -11.93
N PRO A 260 38.81 9.83 -12.61
CA PRO A 260 39.24 11.07 -11.97
C PRO A 260 38.26 11.48 -10.86
N THR A 261 38.78 11.93 -9.74
CA THR A 261 37.98 12.30 -8.55
C THR A 261 37.85 13.83 -8.39
N ASN A 262 38.39 14.60 -9.32
CA ASN A 262 38.33 16.04 -9.33
C ASN A 262 38.48 16.61 -10.75
N GLN A 263 38.03 17.84 -10.93
CA GLN A 263 38.05 18.54 -12.22
C GLN A 263 39.47 18.67 -12.81
N THR A 264 40.45 18.96 -11.98
CA THR A 264 41.85 19.19 -12.44
C THR A 264 42.43 17.94 -13.12
N ASP A 265 42.17 16.74 -12.56
CA ASP A 265 42.66 15.49 -13.14
C ASP A 265 41.89 15.12 -14.42
N ALA A 266 40.58 15.42 -14.46
CA ALA A 266 39.78 15.26 -15.68
C ALA A 266 40.31 16.20 -16.82
N GLU A 267 40.57 17.46 -16.53
CA GLU A 267 41.11 18.43 -17.48
C GLU A 267 42.51 18.05 -18.00
N LYS A 268 43.41 17.55 -17.14
CA LYS A 268 44.72 17.00 -17.56
C LYS A 268 44.54 15.84 -18.54
N ALA A 269 43.63 14.93 -18.25
CA ALA A 269 43.34 13.79 -19.11
C ALA A 269 42.78 14.27 -20.49
N LEU A 270 41.87 15.26 -20.49
CA LEU A 270 41.36 15.85 -21.73
C LEU A 270 42.49 16.44 -22.57
N ALA A 271 43.42 17.22 -21.97
CA ALA A 271 44.54 17.81 -22.66
C ALA A 271 45.49 16.78 -23.28
N LEU A 272 45.62 15.61 -22.63
CA LEU A 272 46.39 14.47 -23.16
C LEU A 272 45.63 13.80 -24.30
N LEU A 273 44.35 13.49 -24.14
CA LEU A 273 43.50 12.83 -25.13
C LEU A 273 43.36 13.66 -26.41
N GLN A 274 43.28 14.98 -26.30
CA GLN A 274 43.20 15.89 -27.46
C GLN A 274 44.35 15.72 -28.45
N LYS A 275 45.52 15.26 -27.98
CA LYS A 275 46.74 15.12 -28.78
C LYS A 275 46.97 13.69 -29.29
N GLN A 276 46.15 12.75 -28.91
CA GLN A 276 46.34 11.31 -29.23
C GLN A 276 45.71 10.96 -30.58
N GLN A 277 46.25 9.88 -31.15
CA GLN A 277 45.63 9.19 -32.27
C GLN A 277 44.70 8.08 -31.72
N TYR A 278 43.52 8.00 -32.27
CA TYR A 278 42.51 7.02 -31.86
C TYR A 278 42.53 5.84 -32.80
N THR A 279 42.97 4.68 -32.33
CA THR A 279 43.10 3.48 -33.14
C THR A 279 42.24 2.36 -32.58
N VAL A 280 41.45 1.71 -33.40
CA VAL A 280 40.64 0.54 -32.97
C VAL A 280 41.58 -0.59 -32.55
N ALA A 281 41.61 -0.87 -31.24
CA ALA A 281 42.48 -1.89 -30.65
C ALA A 281 41.83 -3.26 -30.69
N GLY A 282 40.52 -3.36 -30.60
CA GLY A 282 39.77 -4.61 -30.60
C GLY A 282 38.31 -4.46 -30.94
N ARG A 283 37.80 -5.46 -31.61
CA ARG A 283 36.37 -5.65 -31.88
C ARG A 283 35.98 -7.09 -31.56
N GLU A 284 34.96 -7.23 -30.73
CA GLU A 284 34.39 -8.53 -30.38
C GLU A 284 32.91 -8.53 -30.70
N ASP A 285 32.51 -9.37 -31.68
CA ASP A 285 31.13 -9.61 -32.04
C ASP A 285 30.70 -10.96 -31.43
N LYS A 286 29.65 -10.92 -30.59
CA LYS A 286 29.20 -12.09 -29.85
C LYS A 286 27.68 -12.25 -29.92
N PRO A 287 27.17 -13.42 -30.34
CA PRO A 287 25.74 -13.70 -30.26
C PRO A 287 25.30 -13.76 -28.76
N THR A 288 24.27 -13.03 -28.43
CA THR A 288 23.68 -13.04 -27.09
C THR A 288 22.18 -13.32 -27.18
N LYS A 289 21.62 -13.90 -26.13
CA LYS A 289 20.19 -14.27 -26.09
C LYS A 289 19.53 -13.70 -24.85
N SER A 290 18.34 -13.09 -25.05
CA SER A 290 17.44 -12.68 -23.97
C SER A 290 16.31 -13.70 -23.82
N ARG A 291 16.31 -14.45 -22.74
CA ARG A 291 15.29 -15.47 -22.49
C ARG A 291 13.97 -14.86 -22.01
N PRO A 292 12.82 -15.45 -22.34
CA PRO A 292 11.54 -15.04 -21.78
C PRO A 292 11.52 -15.25 -20.26
N ALA A 293 10.86 -14.35 -19.56
CA ALA A 293 10.68 -14.48 -18.13
C ALA A 293 9.59 -15.52 -17.80
N ALA A 294 9.71 -16.16 -16.64
CA ALA A 294 8.72 -17.13 -16.13
C ALA A 294 7.31 -16.50 -16.01
N PRO A 295 6.25 -17.32 -16.04
CA PRO A 295 4.89 -16.86 -15.77
C PRO A 295 4.81 -16.22 -14.38
N PHE A 296 3.77 -15.43 -14.14
CA PHE A 296 3.67 -14.67 -12.90
C PHE A 296 3.37 -15.52 -11.67
N THR A 297 4.12 -15.27 -10.59
CA THR A 297 3.71 -15.50 -9.23
C THR A 297 3.04 -14.23 -8.67
N THR A 298 2.44 -14.30 -7.48
CA THR A 298 1.88 -13.12 -6.82
C THR A 298 2.90 -11.99 -6.69
N SER A 299 4.10 -12.31 -6.22
CA SER A 299 5.17 -11.34 -6.02
C SER A 299 5.62 -10.71 -7.34
N THR A 300 5.89 -11.51 -8.37
CA THR A 300 6.35 -10.98 -9.66
C THR A 300 5.25 -10.21 -10.41
N LEU A 301 3.97 -10.57 -10.22
CA LEU A 301 2.84 -9.79 -10.74
C LEU A 301 2.76 -8.42 -10.05
N GLN A 302 2.88 -8.37 -8.73
CA GLN A 302 2.89 -7.12 -7.96
C GLN A 302 4.03 -6.20 -8.39
N GLN A 303 5.23 -6.75 -8.58
CA GLN A 303 6.40 -6.02 -9.06
C GLN A 303 6.18 -5.46 -10.49
N ALA A 304 5.72 -6.30 -11.41
CA ALA A 304 5.49 -5.90 -12.79
C ALA A 304 4.34 -4.86 -12.92
N ALA A 305 3.25 -5.04 -12.20
CA ALA A 305 2.13 -4.09 -12.20
C ALA A 305 2.54 -2.74 -11.61
N SER A 306 3.36 -2.73 -10.56
CA SER A 306 3.89 -1.50 -9.98
C SER A 306 4.82 -0.76 -10.95
N THR A 307 5.76 -1.45 -11.57
CA THR A 307 6.75 -0.84 -12.46
C THR A 307 6.19 -0.44 -13.82
N ARG A 308 5.29 -1.26 -14.39
CA ARG A 308 4.80 -1.09 -15.78
C ARG A 308 3.47 -0.35 -15.86
N LEU A 309 2.57 -0.54 -14.90
CA LEU A 309 1.23 0.06 -14.88
C LEU A 309 1.09 1.17 -13.82
N GLY A 310 2.08 1.34 -12.94
CA GLY A 310 2.02 2.29 -11.82
C GLY A 310 0.98 1.90 -10.75
N PHE A 311 0.61 0.62 -10.67
CA PHE A 311 -0.36 0.15 -9.68
C PHE A 311 0.30 -0.05 -8.32
N SER A 312 -0.39 0.32 -7.24
CA SER A 312 0.00 -0.13 -5.90
C SER A 312 -0.21 -1.63 -5.75
N VAL A 313 0.54 -2.26 -4.85
CA VAL A 313 0.39 -3.69 -4.53
C VAL A 313 -1.05 -4.03 -4.15
N LYS A 314 -1.69 -3.20 -3.32
CA LYS A 314 -3.12 -3.34 -2.94
C LYS A 314 -4.05 -3.28 -4.16
N LYS A 315 -3.84 -2.32 -5.07
CA LYS A 315 -4.64 -2.19 -6.30
C LYS A 315 -4.46 -3.40 -7.20
N THR A 316 -3.21 -3.88 -7.37
CA THR A 316 -2.91 -5.07 -8.16
C THR A 316 -3.68 -6.28 -7.67
N MET A 317 -3.66 -6.56 -6.35
CA MET A 317 -4.39 -7.70 -5.79
C MET A 317 -5.90 -7.55 -5.90
N MET A 318 -6.43 -6.34 -5.76
CA MET A 318 -7.87 -6.08 -5.94
C MET A 318 -8.32 -6.34 -7.38
N MET A 319 -7.52 -5.95 -8.38
CA MET A 319 -7.82 -6.21 -9.79
C MET A 319 -7.67 -7.71 -10.13
N ALA A 320 -6.62 -8.36 -9.62
CA ALA A 320 -6.39 -9.79 -9.80
C ALA A 320 -7.53 -10.62 -9.20
N GLN A 321 -8.00 -10.28 -8.00
CA GLN A 321 -9.16 -10.92 -7.37
C GLN A 321 -10.42 -10.83 -8.26
N ARG A 322 -10.68 -9.66 -8.83
CA ARG A 322 -11.85 -9.47 -9.74
C ARG A 322 -11.73 -10.27 -11.03
N LEU A 323 -10.53 -10.35 -11.60
CA LEU A 323 -10.26 -11.16 -12.78
C LEU A 323 -10.46 -12.66 -12.49
N TYR A 324 -9.96 -13.15 -11.36
CA TYR A 324 -10.14 -14.53 -10.91
C TYR A 324 -11.62 -14.85 -10.67
N GLU A 325 -12.33 -14.04 -9.89
CA GLU A 325 -13.75 -14.25 -9.58
C GLU A 325 -14.65 -14.20 -10.81
N ALA A 326 -14.24 -13.47 -11.84
CA ALA A 326 -14.92 -13.41 -13.13
C ALA A 326 -14.53 -14.58 -14.07
N GLY A 327 -13.54 -15.39 -13.71
CA GLY A 327 -13.09 -16.56 -14.46
C GLY A 327 -12.09 -16.27 -15.58
N TYR A 328 -11.42 -15.10 -15.56
CA TYR A 328 -10.47 -14.72 -16.61
C TYR A 328 -9.03 -15.17 -16.34
N ILE A 329 -8.64 -15.36 -15.08
CA ILE A 329 -7.29 -15.82 -14.71
C ILE A 329 -7.36 -16.94 -13.68
N THR A 330 -6.27 -17.70 -13.55
CA THR A 330 -6.04 -18.65 -12.47
C THR A 330 -5.91 -17.95 -11.14
N TYR A 331 -5.90 -18.69 -10.04
CA TYR A 331 -5.82 -18.16 -8.70
C TYR A 331 -4.59 -17.26 -8.51
N MET A 332 -4.79 -16.05 -7.99
CA MET A 332 -3.78 -15.00 -8.00
C MET A 332 -2.84 -15.02 -6.78
N ARG A 333 -3.09 -15.86 -5.77
CA ARG A 333 -2.20 -16.03 -4.61
C ARG A 333 -1.41 -17.31 -4.76
N THR A 334 -0.27 -17.23 -5.45
CA THR A 334 0.62 -18.35 -5.74
C THR A 334 2.07 -17.92 -5.74
N ASP A 335 2.95 -18.79 -5.31
CA ASP A 335 4.40 -18.70 -5.44
C ASP A 335 4.94 -19.68 -6.52
N SER A 336 4.04 -20.44 -7.16
CA SER A 336 4.37 -21.40 -8.20
C SER A 336 4.51 -20.74 -9.56
N THR A 337 5.47 -21.22 -10.35
CA THR A 337 5.67 -20.91 -11.78
C THR A 337 5.26 -22.08 -12.68
N ASN A 338 4.71 -23.17 -12.11
CA ASN A 338 4.25 -24.31 -12.87
C ASN A 338 3.05 -23.95 -13.74
N LEU A 339 2.94 -24.62 -14.87
CA LEU A 339 1.82 -24.49 -15.80
C LEU A 339 1.27 -25.90 -16.12
N SER A 340 -0.04 -26.02 -16.19
CA SER A 340 -0.67 -27.26 -16.68
C SER A 340 -0.30 -27.51 -18.15
N MET A 341 -0.14 -28.77 -18.51
CA MET A 341 0.21 -29.12 -19.90
C MET A 341 -0.85 -28.70 -20.92
N ASP A 342 -2.13 -28.70 -20.51
CA ASP A 342 -3.22 -28.23 -21.36
C ASP A 342 -3.10 -26.72 -21.64
N ALA A 343 -2.77 -25.90 -20.62
CA ALA A 343 -2.51 -24.48 -20.81
C ALA A 343 -1.27 -24.22 -21.67
N VAL A 344 -0.20 -24.99 -21.48
CA VAL A 344 1.03 -24.92 -22.31
C VAL A 344 0.70 -25.24 -23.77
N ASN A 345 0.02 -26.35 -24.04
CA ASN A 345 -0.32 -26.75 -25.38
C ASN A 345 -1.25 -25.74 -26.06
N GLY A 346 -2.32 -25.31 -25.39
CA GLY A 346 -3.22 -24.28 -25.91
C GLY A 346 -2.53 -22.95 -26.22
N CYS A 347 -1.57 -22.56 -25.38
CA CYS A 347 -0.74 -21.38 -25.64
C CYS A 347 0.16 -21.56 -26.87
N ARG A 348 0.81 -22.67 -27.00
CA ARG A 348 1.67 -23.00 -28.16
C ARG A 348 0.89 -23.01 -29.46
N ASP A 349 -0.29 -23.63 -29.48
CA ASP A 349 -1.20 -23.63 -30.64
C ASP A 349 -1.64 -22.22 -31.02
N TYR A 350 -1.95 -21.37 -30.01
CA TYR A 350 -2.25 -19.96 -30.22
C TYR A 350 -1.08 -19.21 -30.85
N ILE A 351 0.16 -19.44 -30.37
CA ILE A 351 1.36 -18.78 -30.87
C ILE A 351 1.58 -19.17 -32.34
N VAL A 352 1.49 -20.46 -32.68
CA VAL A 352 1.63 -20.93 -34.07
C VAL A 352 0.63 -20.22 -34.99
N LYS A 353 -0.64 -20.16 -34.56
CA LYS A 353 -1.73 -19.56 -35.36
C LYS A 353 -1.57 -18.05 -35.51
N LYS A 354 -1.07 -17.33 -34.46
CA LYS A 354 -1.03 -15.86 -34.43
C LYS A 354 0.28 -15.30 -34.97
N TYR A 355 1.41 -15.91 -34.62
CA TYR A 355 2.75 -15.36 -34.87
C TYR A 355 3.58 -16.24 -35.84
N GLY A 356 3.21 -17.49 -36.01
CA GLY A 356 3.91 -18.41 -36.88
C GLY A 356 4.77 -19.44 -36.12
N LYS A 357 5.14 -20.53 -36.84
CA LYS A 357 5.85 -21.67 -36.24
C LYS A 357 7.23 -21.33 -35.68
N GLN A 358 7.91 -20.32 -36.25
CA GLN A 358 9.22 -19.87 -35.76
C GLN A 358 9.20 -19.26 -34.35
N TYR A 359 8.03 -18.86 -33.82
CA TYR A 359 7.86 -18.34 -32.48
C TYR A 359 7.49 -19.40 -31.44
N VAL A 360 7.59 -20.68 -31.80
CA VAL A 360 7.38 -21.80 -30.87
C VAL A 360 8.64 -22.65 -30.83
N PRO A 361 9.34 -22.74 -29.68
CA PRO A 361 10.50 -23.62 -29.56
C PRO A 361 10.09 -25.09 -29.71
N GLU A 362 10.98 -25.96 -30.15
CA GLU A 362 10.71 -27.41 -30.35
C GLU A 362 10.13 -28.05 -29.08
N LYS A 363 10.75 -27.78 -27.92
CA LYS A 363 10.28 -28.23 -26.61
C LYS A 363 9.58 -27.11 -25.87
N PRO A 364 8.53 -27.40 -25.08
CA PRO A 364 7.90 -26.42 -24.21
C PRO A 364 8.91 -25.80 -23.22
N ASN A 365 8.78 -24.52 -22.97
CA ASN A 365 9.50 -23.87 -21.87
C ASN A 365 8.83 -24.27 -20.54
N LEU A 366 9.52 -25.07 -19.75
CA LEU A 366 9.09 -25.47 -18.42
C LEU A 366 9.81 -24.62 -17.36
N TYR A 367 9.07 -24.22 -16.36
CA TYR A 367 9.57 -23.39 -15.27
C TYR A 367 9.38 -24.14 -13.96
N ALA A 368 10.47 -24.48 -13.30
CA ALA A 368 10.41 -25.11 -11.98
C ALA A 368 10.01 -24.07 -10.93
N SER A 369 9.09 -24.42 -10.06
CA SER A 369 8.82 -23.65 -8.85
C SER A 369 9.99 -23.75 -7.87
N LYS A 370 10.14 -22.77 -6.99
CA LYS A 370 11.10 -22.84 -5.89
C LYS A 370 10.77 -24.06 -5.02
N GLU A 371 11.81 -24.69 -4.47
CA GLU A 371 11.66 -25.73 -3.44
C GLU A 371 10.83 -25.13 -2.29
N GLY A 372 9.75 -25.80 -1.87
CA GLY A 372 8.84 -25.31 -0.84
C GLY A 372 7.70 -24.40 -1.30
N ALA A 373 7.47 -24.24 -2.61
CA ALA A 373 6.28 -23.55 -3.10
C ALA A 373 4.99 -24.30 -2.70
N GLN A 374 4.13 -23.69 -1.89
CA GLN A 374 3.07 -24.40 -1.18
C GLN A 374 1.65 -23.91 -1.44
N GLU A 375 1.45 -22.64 -1.80
CA GLU A 375 0.11 -22.06 -1.72
C GLU A 375 -0.77 -22.35 -2.94
N ALA A 376 -0.19 -22.61 -4.11
CA ALA A 376 -0.93 -23.02 -5.29
C ALA A 376 -0.06 -23.85 -6.24
N HIS A 377 -0.67 -24.74 -6.97
CA HIS A 377 0.03 -25.66 -7.86
C HIS A 377 0.33 -25.07 -9.24
N GLU A 378 -0.19 -23.89 -9.58
CA GLU A 378 -0.07 -23.27 -10.89
C GLU A 378 0.23 -21.76 -10.80
N ALA A 379 0.90 -21.22 -11.83
CA ALA A 379 1.18 -19.80 -11.99
C ALA A 379 -0.08 -18.99 -12.34
N ILE A 380 0.02 -17.67 -12.23
CA ILE A 380 -1.04 -16.75 -12.67
C ILE A 380 -1.01 -16.65 -14.20
N ARG A 381 -2.08 -17.10 -14.85
CA ARG A 381 -2.25 -17.10 -16.31
C ARG A 381 -3.71 -16.82 -16.71
N PRO A 382 -3.97 -16.44 -17.96
CA PRO A 382 -5.32 -16.48 -18.51
C PRO A 382 -5.91 -17.89 -18.44
N THR A 383 -7.19 -18.01 -18.18
CA THR A 383 -7.91 -19.30 -18.26
C THR A 383 -8.13 -19.72 -19.72
N ASP A 384 -8.24 -18.74 -20.63
CA ASP A 384 -8.36 -18.95 -22.06
C ASP A 384 -7.45 -17.94 -22.78
N VAL A 385 -6.38 -18.44 -23.41
CA VAL A 385 -5.40 -17.63 -24.14
C VAL A 385 -5.97 -16.93 -25.38
N THR A 386 -7.11 -17.38 -25.89
CA THR A 386 -7.77 -16.77 -27.06
C THR A 386 -8.50 -15.48 -26.72
N VAL A 387 -8.80 -15.26 -25.44
CA VAL A 387 -9.46 -14.04 -24.94
C VAL A 387 -8.42 -12.94 -24.77
N LEU A 388 -8.52 -11.89 -25.57
CA LEU A 388 -7.67 -10.70 -25.44
C LEU A 388 -8.23 -9.74 -24.38
N ALA A 389 -7.41 -8.76 -23.94
CA ALA A 389 -7.84 -7.76 -22.95
C ALA A 389 -9.11 -7.00 -23.36
N SER A 390 -9.34 -6.78 -24.66
CA SER A 390 -10.57 -6.17 -25.18
C SER A 390 -11.83 -7.05 -24.99
N GLY A 391 -11.64 -8.35 -24.83
CA GLY A 391 -12.70 -9.33 -24.55
C GLY A 391 -13.09 -9.43 -23.08
N VAL A 392 -12.29 -8.86 -22.18
CA VAL A 392 -12.61 -8.80 -20.74
C VAL A 392 -13.77 -7.83 -20.52
N SER A 393 -14.96 -8.36 -20.28
CA SER A 393 -16.19 -7.57 -20.13
C SER A 393 -16.69 -7.54 -18.70
N GLY A 394 -17.43 -6.48 -18.36
CA GLY A 394 -18.05 -6.34 -17.02
C GLY A 394 -17.10 -5.90 -15.90
N LEU A 395 -15.82 -5.65 -16.21
CA LEU A 395 -14.81 -5.15 -15.29
C LEU A 395 -14.31 -3.77 -15.72
N GLU A 396 -13.67 -3.07 -14.78
CA GLU A 396 -13.06 -1.76 -15.04
C GLU A 396 -11.80 -1.84 -15.93
N GLN A 397 -11.44 -0.72 -16.53
CA GLN A 397 -10.29 -0.59 -17.44
C GLN A 397 -8.97 -1.01 -16.77
N ASP A 398 -8.81 -0.78 -15.48
CA ASP A 398 -7.59 -1.18 -14.75
C ASP A 398 -7.46 -2.71 -14.64
N ALA A 399 -8.56 -3.43 -14.51
CA ALA A 399 -8.56 -4.88 -14.57
C ALA A 399 -8.18 -5.39 -15.98
N GLN A 400 -8.66 -4.71 -17.03
CA GLN A 400 -8.26 -5.05 -18.42
C GLN A 400 -6.76 -4.83 -18.65
N LYS A 401 -6.17 -3.74 -18.11
CA LYS A 401 -4.72 -3.48 -18.19
C LYS A 401 -3.91 -4.56 -17.46
N LEU A 402 -4.37 -4.97 -16.27
CA LEU A 402 -3.71 -6.05 -15.54
C LEU A 402 -3.81 -7.38 -16.26
N TYR A 403 -4.96 -7.69 -16.84
CA TYR A 403 -5.15 -8.88 -17.68
C TYR A 403 -4.22 -8.88 -18.89
N ASP A 404 -4.08 -7.77 -19.60
CA ASP A 404 -3.15 -7.62 -20.73
C ASP A 404 -1.71 -7.93 -20.32
N LEU A 405 -1.29 -7.45 -19.14
CA LEU A 405 0.04 -7.74 -18.59
C LEU A 405 0.23 -9.23 -18.30
N ILE A 406 -0.76 -9.88 -17.70
CA ILE A 406 -0.76 -11.32 -17.38
C ILE A 406 -0.76 -12.15 -18.67
N TRP A 407 -1.62 -11.80 -19.61
CA TRP A 407 -1.75 -12.49 -20.90
C TRP A 407 -0.44 -12.42 -21.70
N LYS A 408 0.14 -11.24 -21.83
CA LYS A 408 1.41 -11.05 -22.55
C LYS A 408 2.56 -11.81 -21.91
N ARG A 409 2.65 -11.83 -20.59
CA ARG A 409 3.66 -12.62 -19.87
C ARG A 409 3.50 -14.12 -20.12
N PHE A 410 2.28 -14.63 -20.08
CA PHE A 410 1.98 -16.02 -20.31
C PHE A 410 2.30 -16.45 -21.74
N VAL A 411 1.91 -15.68 -22.76
CA VAL A 411 2.24 -15.98 -24.15
C VAL A 411 3.74 -15.90 -24.38
N ALA A 412 4.38 -14.82 -23.91
CA ALA A 412 5.82 -14.64 -24.07
C ALA A 412 6.64 -15.77 -23.42
N CYS A 413 6.18 -16.33 -22.29
CA CYS A 413 6.94 -17.37 -21.59
C CYS A 413 7.05 -18.68 -22.40
N GLN A 414 6.18 -18.92 -23.36
CA GLN A 414 6.21 -20.10 -24.25
C GLN A 414 6.90 -19.82 -25.59
N MET A 415 7.49 -18.65 -25.79
CA MET A 415 8.21 -18.25 -27.00
C MET A 415 9.73 -18.48 -26.89
N PRO A 416 10.47 -18.51 -28.02
CA PRO A 416 11.92 -18.58 -28.00
C PRO A 416 12.57 -17.31 -27.50
N PRO A 417 13.85 -17.35 -27.08
CA PRO A 417 14.62 -16.16 -26.73
C PRO A 417 14.70 -15.17 -27.89
N ALA A 418 14.79 -13.87 -27.55
CA ALA A 418 15.26 -12.88 -28.50
C ALA A 418 16.76 -13.02 -28.72
N GLU A 419 17.22 -12.88 -29.94
CA GLU A 419 18.62 -13.05 -30.33
C GLU A 419 19.21 -11.72 -30.78
N TYR A 420 20.38 -11.42 -30.26
CA TYR A 420 21.14 -10.19 -30.56
C TYR A 420 22.54 -10.51 -31.00
N MET A 421 23.09 -9.71 -31.88
CA MET A 421 24.52 -9.59 -32.07
C MET A 421 25.03 -8.42 -31.24
N SER A 422 25.82 -8.70 -30.21
CA SER A 422 26.44 -7.69 -29.34
C SER A 422 27.85 -7.43 -29.80
N THR A 423 28.21 -6.15 -30.00
CA THR A 423 29.53 -5.69 -30.43
C THR A 423 30.16 -4.90 -29.29
N ASN A 424 31.35 -5.29 -28.87
CA ASN A 424 32.21 -4.52 -27.97
C ASN A 424 33.40 -3.97 -28.77
N LEU A 425 33.62 -2.66 -28.70
CA LEU A 425 34.74 -2.02 -29.31
C LEU A 425 35.70 -1.51 -28.23
N SER A 426 36.99 -1.72 -28.42
CA SER A 426 38.05 -1.05 -27.66
C SER A 426 38.92 -0.22 -28.61
N VAL A 427 39.24 0.99 -28.16
CA VAL A 427 40.02 1.95 -28.91
C VAL A 427 41.18 2.45 -28.05
N SER A 428 42.38 2.44 -28.58
CA SER A 428 43.55 2.99 -27.89
C SER A 428 43.80 4.44 -28.32
N ALA A 429 44.13 5.29 -27.33
CA ALA A 429 44.52 6.68 -27.56
C ALA A 429 45.72 6.99 -26.62
N GLY A 430 46.95 6.70 -27.06
CA GLY A 430 48.10 6.73 -26.22
C GLY A 430 48.00 5.71 -25.07
N ASP A 431 48.11 6.16 -23.82
CA ASP A 431 47.97 5.31 -22.62
C ASP A 431 46.50 5.04 -22.24
N PHE A 432 45.56 5.64 -22.97
CA PHE A 432 44.12 5.48 -22.68
C PHE A 432 43.50 4.36 -23.50
N GLU A 433 42.63 3.61 -22.85
CA GLU A 433 41.70 2.64 -23.47
C GLU A 433 40.29 3.19 -23.37
N LEU A 434 39.64 3.41 -24.53
CA LEU A 434 38.25 3.82 -24.63
C LEU A 434 37.42 2.64 -25.08
N ARG A 435 36.16 2.61 -24.63
CA ARG A 435 35.23 1.52 -24.94
C ARG A 435 33.87 2.02 -25.36
N THR A 436 33.19 1.23 -26.16
CA THR A 436 31.75 1.36 -26.42
C THR A 436 31.14 0.00 -26.72
N LYS A 437 29.84 -0.09 -26.48
CA LYS A 437 29.07 -1.31 -26.70
C LYS A 437 27.84 -0.98 -27.53
N GLY A 438 27.45 -1.91 -28.38
CA GLY A 438 26.18 -1.85 -29.09
C GLY A 438 25.63 -3.25 -29.30
N ARG A 439 24.36 -3.34 -29.66
CA ARG A 439 23.74 -4.61 -30.03
C ARG A 439 22.66 -4.39 -31.07
N ILE A 440 22.56 -5.36 -31.97
CA ILE A 440 21.55 -5.40 -33.03
C ILE A 440 20.63 -6.59 -32.78
N LEU A 441 19.31 -6.34 -32.78
CA LEU A 441 18.31 -7.37 -32.69
C LEU A 441 18.29 -8.17 -34.00
N GLN A 442 18.59 -9.48 -33.95
CA GLN A 442 18.54 -10.38 -35.09
C GLN A 442 17.21 -11.11 -35.18
N PHE A 443 16.68 -11.54 -34.05
CA PHE A 443 15.38 -12.21 -33.96
C PHE A 443 14.67 -11.74 -32.67
N ASP A 444 13.46 -11.25 -32.79
CA ASP A 444 12.73 -10.66 -31.69
C ASP A 444 12.15 -11.68 -30.68
N GLY A 445 11.94 -12.94 -31.11
CA GLY A 445 11.46 -14.00 -30.22
C GLY A 445 10.28 -13.55 -29.38
N HIS A 446 10.38 -13.70 -28.04
CA HIS A 446 9.32 -13.33 -27.11
C HIS A 446 9.02 -11.83 -27.06
N LEU A 447 9.89 -10.96 -27.60
CA LEU A 447 9.68 -9.50 -27.59
C LEU A 447 8.56 -9.05 -28.52
N ILE A 448 8.18 -9.88 -29.51
CA ILE A 448 7.08 -9.60 -30.44
C ILE A 448 5.75 -9.36 -29.70
N VAL A 449 5.58 -9.92 -28.51
CA VAL A 449 4.38 -9.72 -27.68
C VAL A 449 4.25 -8.29 -27.15
N ASN A 450 5.29 -7.50 -27.20
CA ASN A 450 5.31 -6.08 -26.82
C ASN A 450 4.74 -5.79 -25.42
N MET A 451 5.49 -6.17 -24.39
CA MET A 451 5.13 -5.95 -23.00
C MET A 451 4.94 -4.46 -22.68
N PRO A 452 3.91 -4.07 -21.91
CA PRO A 452 3.72 -2.67 -21.49
C PRO A 452 4.97 -2.12 -20.78
N GLY A 453 5.36 -0.88 -21.11
CA GLY A 453 6.49 -0.19 -20.48
C GLY A 453 7.87 -0.76 -20.83
N SER A 454 8.00 -1.58 -21.88
CA SER A 454 9.30 -1.98 -22.45
C SER A 454 9.91 -0.75 -23.14
N LYS A 455 11.12 -0.36 -22.69
CA LYS A 455 11.91 0.70 -23.33
C LYS A 455 13.11 0.07 -24.04
N LYS A 456 13.55 0.66 -25.13
CA LYS A 456 14.88 0.38 -25.68
C LYS A 456 15.92 0.77 -24.63
N THR A 457 16.98 -0.01 -24.54
CA THR A 457 18.13 0.32 -23.68
C THR A 457 19.15 1.16 -24.47
N ASP A 458 20.03 1.86 -23.79
CA ASP A 458 21.10 2.64 -24.42
C ASP A 458 22.08 1.75 -25.20
N GLU A 459 22.09 0.44 -24.93
CA GLU A 459 22.87 -0.57 -25.66
C GLU A 459 22.22 -0.99 -26.99
N ASP A 460 20.93 -0.69 -27.23
CA ASP A 460 20.21 -1.02 -28.49
C ASP A 460 20.62 -0.07 -29.62
N ILE A 461 21.93 0.09 -29.81
CA ILE A 461 22.58 0.96 -30.83
C ILE A 461 23.39 0.07 -31.75
N GLU A 462 23.22 0.30 -33.04
CA GLU A 462 24.08 -0.29 -34.07
C GLU A 462 25.39 0.51 -34.14
N LEU A 463 26.51 -0.18 -33.86
CA LEU A 463 27.82 0.41 -34.02
C LEU A 463 28.29 0.37 -35.47
N PRO A 464 29.05 1.39 -35.96
CA PRO A 464 29.64 1.37 -37.29
C PRO A 464 30.52 0.14 -37.51
N ASP A 465 30.58 -0.33 -38.75
CA ASP A 465 31.52 -1.37 -39.12
C ASP A 465 32.93 -0.84 -39.21
N VAL A 466 33.73 -1.07 -38.19
CA VAL A 466 35.14 -0.63 -38.08
C VAL A 466 36.02 -1.89 -37.94
N LYS A 467 37.26 -1.81 -38.46
CA LYS A 467 38.26 -2.89 -38.38
C LYS A 467 39.33 -2.57 -37.34
N VAL A 468 39.87 -3.62 -36.75
CA VAL A 468 41.05 -3.50 -35.88
C VAL A 468 42.19 -2.82 -36.66
N GLY A 469 42.84 -1.84 -36.06
CA GLY A 469 43.86 -1.03 -36.69
C GLY A 469 43.31 0.24 -37.40
N GLU A 470 42.00 0.39 -37.59
CA GLU A 470 41.41 1.56 -38.20
C GLU A 470 41.62 2.79 -37.32
N GLN A 471 41.99 3.90 -37.93
CA GLN A 471 42.14 5.17 -37.24
C GLN A 471 40.83 5.95 -37.26
N LEU A 472 40.43 6.42 -36.08
CA LEU A 472 39.25 7.28 -35.92
C LEU A 472 39.64 8.73 -35.78
N LYS A 473 38.85 9.60 -36.40
CA LYS A 473 39.07 11.05 -36.32
C LYS A 473 38.32 11.60 -35.08
N LEU A 474 39.05 12.15 -34.11
CA LEU A 474 38.46 12.87 -33.00
C LEU A 474 37.67 14.08 -33.51
N LYS A 475 36.45 14.26 -33.08
CA LYS A 475 35.57 15.40 -33.33
C LYS A 475 35.48 16.29 -32.09
N GLU A 476 35.15 15.74 -30.97
CA GLU A 476 34.95 16.46 -29.73
C GLU A 476 35.30 15.57 -28.54
N LEU A 477 35.76 16.18 -27.45
CA LEU A 477 35.90 15.55 -26.14
C LEU A 477 34.87 16.18 -25.21
N ASP A 478 34.09 15.34 -24.58
CA ASP A 478 33.05 15.72 -23.59
C ASP A 478 33.41 15.14 -22.22
N HIS A 479 33.11 15.88 -21.17
CA HIS A 479 33.33 15.44 -19.80
C HIS A 479 32.19 15.87 -18.91
N SER A 480 31.83 15.01 -17.96
CA SER A 480 30.73 15.27 -17.02
C SER A 480 31.12 14.92 -15.61
N GLN A 481 30.69 15.78 -14.68
CA GLN A 481 30.83 15.58 -13.24
C GLN A 481 29.71 14.69 -12.73
N HIS A 482 30.06 13.69 -11.97
CA HIS A 482 29.15 12.77 -11.33
C HIS A 482 29.48 12.59 -9.85
N PHE A 483 28.54 12.05 -9.11
CA PHE A 483 28.71 11.68 -7.71
C PHE A 483 28.20 10.27 -7.48
N THR A 484 28.89 9.51 -6.63
CA THR A 484 28.40 8.20 -6.22
C THR A 484 27.04 8.34 -5.56
N LYS A 485 26.16 7.36 -5.79
CA LYS A 485 24.76 7.40 -5.34
C LYS A 485 24.58 6.52 -4.11
N PRO A 486 23.77 6.94 -3.15
CA PRO A 486 23.39 6.06 -2.06
C PRO A 486 22.52 4.90 -2.58
N PRO A 487 22.34 3.82 -1.78
CA PRO A 487 21.43 2.78 -2.16
C PRO A 487 20.02 3.34 -2.32
N ALA A 488 19.31 2.92 -3.37
CA ALA A 488 17.98 3.44 -3.66
C ALA A 488 16.96 3.06 -2.57
N ARG A 489 16.04 3.98 -2.24
CA ARG A 489 14.92 3.69 -1.36
C ARG A 489 14.02 2.61 -1.95
N TYR A 490 13.41 1.83 -1.08
CA TYR A 490 12.44 0.83 -1.52
C TYR A 490 11.22 1.49 -2.17
N THR A 491 10.81 0.93 -3.30
CA THR A 491 9.45 1.08 -3.84
C THR A 491 8.57 -0.05 -3.32
N GLU A 492 7.26 -0.01 -3.54
CA GLU A 492 6.41 -1.16 -3.21
C GLU A 492 6.92 -2.44 -3.91
N ALA A 493 7.32 -2.34 -5.18
CA ALA A 493 7.85 -3.46 -5.96
C ALA A 493 9.16 -4.03 -5.38
N SER A 494 10.13 -3.16 -5.08
CA SER A 494 11.43 -3.62 -4.56
C SER A 494 11.33 -4.11 -3.11
N LEU A 495 10.39 -3.59 -2.31
CA LEU A 495 10.13 -4.09 -0.97
C LEU A 495 9.49 -5.49 -1.01
N VAL A 496 8.51 -5.74 -1.89
CA VAL A 496 7.94 -7.08 -2.09
C VAL A 496 9.03 -8.07 -2.53
N LYS A 497 9.90 -7.65 -3.47
CA LYS A 497 11.03 -8.48 -3.92
C LYS A 497 11.99 -8.83 -2.78
N GLU A 498 12.30 -7.88 -1.91
CA GLU A 498 13.20 -8.10 -0.77
C GLU A 498 12.55 -8.99 0.31
N LEU A 499 11.26 -8.79 0.60
CA LEU A 499 10.50 -9.67 1.50
C LEU A 499 10.49 -11.11 0.98
N GLU A 500 10.18 -11.31 -0.31
CA GLU A 500 10.20 -12.64 -0.94
C GLU A 500 11.60 -13.27 -0.90
N LYS A 501 12.65 -12.49 -1.22
CA LYS A 501 14.04 -12.96 -1.19
C LYS A 501 14.45 -13.48 0.19
N ARG A 502 13.94 -12.86 1.24
CA ARG A 502 14.21 -13.22 2.64
C ARG A 502 13.20 -14.23 3.20
N ALA A 503 12.30 -14.75 2.42
CA ALA A 503 11.20 -15.64 2.83
C ALA A 503 10.29 -15.06 3.92
N ILE A 504 10.16 -13.72 3.98
CA ILE A 504 9.33 -12.98 4.94
C ILE A 504 7.97 -12.65 4.31
N GLY A 505 6.90 -13.11 4.94
CA GLY A 505 5.55 -13.04 4.38
C GLY A 505 5.29 -14.14 3.34
N ARG A 506 4.08 -14.14 2.80
CA ARG A 506 3.61 -15.12 1.79
C ARG A 506 2.72 -14.39 0.79
N PRO A 507 2.36 -15.01 -0.36
CA PRO A 507 1.47 -14.42 -1.37
C PRO A 507 0.21 -13.78 -0.81
N SER A 508 -0.38 -14.37 0.21
CA SER A 508 -1.58 -13.85 0.90
C SER A 508 -1.32 -12.60 1.75
N THR A 509 -0.08 -12.31 2.14
CA THR A 509 0.24 -11.27 3.15
C THR A 509 1.00 -10.05 2.63
N TYR A 510 1.68 -10.10 1.46
CA TYR A 510 2.48 -8.95 0.97
C TYR A 510 1.69 -7.65 0.90
N ALA A 511 0.48 -7.69 0.32
CA ALA A 511 -0.34 -6.49 0.19
C ALA A 511 -0.80 -5.93 1.55
N SER A 512 -1.11 -6.79 2.51
CA SER A 512 -1.51 -6.37 3.86
C SER A 512 -0.34 -5.80 4.66
N ILE A 513 0.87 -6.37 4.54
CA ILE A 513 2.08 -5.84 5.16
C ILE A 513 2.33 -4.42 4.68
N ILE A 514 2.37 -4.20 3.36
CA ILE A 514 2.64 -2.89 2.75
C ILE A 514 1.57 -1.85 3.12
N SER A 515 0.29 -2.24 3.16
CA SER A 515 -0.77 -1.33 3.58
C SER A 515 -0.65 -0.98 5.06
N THR A 516 -0.39 -1.97 5.91
CA THR A 516 -0.34 -1.78 7.38
C THR A 516 0.78 -0.84 7.81
N ILE A 517 1.99 -0.96 7.25
CA ILE A 517 3.12 -0.10 7.63
C ILE A 517 2.87 1.38 7.26
N GLN A 518 2.13 1.63 6.18
CA GLN A 518 1.69 2.97 5.79
C GLN A 518 0.55 3.49 6.67
N ASP A 519 -0.47 2.65 6.92
CA ASP A 519 -1.65 3.02 7.73
C ASP A 519 -1.27 3.33 9.19
N ARG A 520 -0.18 2.73 9.70
CA ARG A 520 0.35 2.98 11.05
C ARG A 520 1.24 4.23 11.14
N GLY A 521 1.61 4.83 9.99
CA GLY A 521 2.42 6.04 9.95
C GLY A 521 3.90 5.83 10.34
N TYR A 522 4.42 4.61 10.25
CA TYR A 522 5.85 4.33 10.46
C TYR A 522 6.69 4.66 9.24
N VAL A 523 6.05 4.59 8.08
CA VAL A 523 6.62 4.94 6.79
C VAL A 523 5.62 5.74 5.98
N LYS A 524 6.12 6.57 5.07
CA LYS A 524 5.29 7.25 4.07
C LYS A 524 5.75 6.88 2.66
N LEU A 525 4.83 6.88 1.73
CA LEU A 525 5.10 6.67 0.32
C LEU A 525 5.01 8.01 -0.41
N GLU A 526 6.14 8.54 -0.85
CA GLU A 526 6.23 9.75 -1.68
C GLU A 526 6.93 9.43 -2.99
N SER A 527 6.42 9.93 -4.11
CA SER A 527 6.97 9.65 -5.45
C SER A 527 7.28 8.17 -5.68
N ARG A 528 6.40 7.28 -5.19
CA ARG A 528 6.52 5.81 -5.22
C ARG A 528 7.71 5.23 -4.45
N ARG A 529 8.37 5.98 -3.56
CA ARG A 529 9.46 5.52 -2.69
C ARG A 529 9.05 5.57 -1.23
N PHE A 530 9.46 4.58 -0.45
CA PHE A 530 9.25 4.56 1.00
C PHE A 530 10.29 5.40 1.72
N TYR A 531 9.81 6.23 2.61
CA TYR A 531 10.61 7.01 3.56
C TYR A 531 10.26 6.53 4.97
N ALA A 532 11.27 6.28 5.79
CA ALA A 532 11.04 6.03 7.21
C ALA A 532 10.62 7.33 7.90
N GLU A 533 9.53 7.28 8.67
CA GLU A 533 9.17 8.36 9.58
C GLU A 533 9.97 8.23 10.90
N LYS A 534 10.22 9.34 11.58
CA LYS A 534 11.02 9.33 12.82
C LYS A 534 10.44 8.37 13.89
N MET A 535 9.13 8.22 13.95
CA MET A 535 8.48 7.25 14.82
C MET A 535 8.80 5.82 14.42
N GLY A 536 8.96 5.53 13.12
CA GLY A 536 9.42 4.24 12.63
C GLY A 536 10.84 3.91 13.09
N ASP A 537 11.77 4.88 13.03
CA ASP A 537 13.13 4.74 13.56
C ASP A 537 13.11 4.35 15.05
N ILE A 538 12.37 5.11 15.88
CA ILE A 538 12.33 4.94 17.35
C ILE A 538 11.71 3.58 17.71
N VAL A 539 10.58 3.24 17.12
CA VAL A 539 9.89 1.96 17.40
C VAL A 539 10.77 0.79 16.98
N THR A 540 11.46 0.89 15.84
CA THR A 540 12.38 -0.15 15.36
C THR A 540 13.51 -0.39 16.37
N ASP A 541 14.13 0.67 16.89
CA ASP A 541 15.22 0.55 17.88
C ASP A 541 14.73 -0.08 19.18
N ARG A 542 13.64 0.40 19.73
CA ARG A 542 13.09 -0.10 20.99
C ARG A 542 12.66 -1.55 20.90
N LEU A 543 12.06 -1.94 19.76
CA LEU A 543 11.73 -3.35 19.52
C LEU A 543 12.97 -4.22 19.30
N ASN A 544 13.97 -3.71 18.56
CA ASN A 544 15.19 -4.45 18.29
C ASN A 544 16.02 -4.72 19.56
N GLU A 545 16.05 -3.76 20.50
CA GLU A 545 16.71 -3.89 21.80
C GLU A 545 15.98 -4.88 22.73
N SER A 546 14.66 -4.80 22.79
CA SER A 546 13.84 -5.56 23.75
C SER A 546 13.41 -6.93 23.24
N PHE A 547 13.23 -7.08 21.91
CA PHE A 547 12.70 -8.28 21.28
C PHE A 547 13.56 -8.69 20.08
N THR A 548 14.85 -8.95 20.31
CA THR A 548 15.86 -9.25 19.27
C THR A 548 15.38 -10.30 18.26
N ASN A 549 14.84 -11.43 18.76
CA ASN A 549 14.35 -12.51 17.89
C ASN A 549 13.17 -12.05 17.03
N LEU A 550 12.22 -11.30 17.62
CA LEU A 550 11.05 -10.81 16.89
C LEU A 550 11.42 -9.85 15.74
N MET A 551 12.57 -9.16 15.88
CA MET A 551 13.11 -8.23 14.89
C MET A 551 14.17 -8.84 13.99
N ASP A 552 14.50 -10.13 14.17
CA ASP A 552 15.44 -10.86 13.32
C ASP A 552 14.78 -11.36 12.04
N TYR A 553 15.44 -11.16 10.91
CA TYR A 553 14.95 -11.58 9.59
C TYR A 553 14.85 -13.10 9.46
N ASN A 554 15.90 -13.81 9.91
CA ASN A 554 15.96 -15.26 9.82
C ASN A 554 14.92 -15.92 10.72
N PHE A 555 14.75 -15.40 11.95
CA PHE A 555 13.70 -15.88 12.85
C PHE A 555 12.30 -15.72 12.24
N THR A 556 12.04 -14.57 11.62
CA THR A 556 10.74 -14.32 10.94
C THR A 556 10.52 -15.28 9.77
N ALA A 557 11.56 -15.53 8.97
CA ALA A 557 11.51 -16.48 7.85
C ALA A 557 11.29 -17.93 8.35
N GLN A 558 12.05 -18.36 9.37
CA GLN A 558 11.87 -19.69 9.99
C GLN A 558 10.47 -19.88 10.57
N MET A 559 9.88 -18.83 11.18
CA MET A 559 8.51 -18.93 11.69
C MET A 559 7.49 -19.08 10.55
N GLU A 560 7.69 -18.41 9.43
CA GLU A 560 6.85 -18.59 8.23
C GLU A 560 6.98 -20.02 7.66
N GLU A 561 8.19 -20.58 7.65
CA GLU A 561 8.46 -21.96 7.25
C GLU A 561 7.79 -22.97 8.20
N ARG A 562 7.93 -22.80 9.50
CA ARG A 562 7.26 -23.64 10.51
C ARG A 562 5.72 -23.61 10.37
N LEU A 563 5.15 -22.44 10.02
CA LEU A 563 3.73 -22.34 9.71
C LEU A 563 3.33 -23.11 8.43
N ASP A 564 4.24 -23.20 7.46
CA ASP A 564 4.03 -24.04 6.28
C ASP A 564 4.13 -25.53 6.63
N GLU A 565 5.09 -25.94 7.45
CA GLU A 565 5.21 -27.32 7.96
C GLU A 565 3.98 -27.77 8.77
N ILE A 566 3.36 -26.83 9.55
CA ILE A 566 2.07 -27.10 10.19
C ILE A 566 0.98 -27.36 9.14
N ALA A 567 0.95 -26.55 8.06
CA ALA A 567 -0.04 -26.71 6.98
C ALA A 567 0.10 -28.04 6.23
N GLU A 568 1.30 -28.60 6.20
CA GLU A 568 1.63 -29.91 5.64
C GLU A 568 1.40 -31.07 6.61
N GLY A 569 1.07 -30.78 7.87
CA GLY A 569 0.88 -31.80 8.91
C GLY A 569 2.18 -32.35 9.49
N LYS A 570 3.33 -31.71 9.24
CA LYS A 570 4.65 -32.14 9.72
C LYS A 570 4.95 -31.71 11.17
N LEU A 571 4.33 -30.61 11.62
CA LEU A 571 4.54 -30.06 12.97
C LEU A 571 3.22 -29.91 13.72
N ASP A 572 3.26 -30.11 15.04
CA ASP A 572 2.16 -29.76 15.93
C ASP A 572 2.11 -28.24 16.16
N TRP A 573 0.98 -27.63 15.85
CA TRP A 573 0.81 -26.19 15.93
C TRP A 573 0.85 -25.63 17.35
N LYS A 574 0.39 -26.40 18.36
CA LYS A 574 0.44 -25.97 19.77
C LYS A 574 1.85 -26.01 20.30
N GLN A 575 2.64 -27.00 19.90
CA GLN A 575 4.06 -27.05 20.25
C GLN A 575 4.79 -25.82 19.73
N VAL A 576 4.60 -25.47 18.46
CA VAL A 576 5.24 -24.27 17.86
C VAL A 576 4.84 -23.00 18.61
N LEU A 577 3.57 -22.85 18.97
CA LEU A 577 3.09 -21.70 19.73
C LEU A 577 3.67 -21.66 21.15
N ASN A 578 3.75 -22.79 21.86
CA ASN A 578 4.30 -22.87 23.21
C ASN A 578 5.80 -22.50 23.25
N GLU A 579 6.57 -22.99 22.29
CA GLU A 579 8.00 -22.65 22.15
C GLU A 579 8.18 -21.15 21.92
N PHE A 580 7.40 -20.56 21.02
CA PHE A 580 7.42 -19.12 20.78
C PHE A 580 7.04 -18.33 22.03
N TYR A 581 5.93 -18.69 22.69
CA TYR A 581 5.41 -17.95 23.82
C TYR A 581 6.34 -17.98 25.03
N LYS A 582 7.02 -19.09 25.27
CA LYS A 582 7.99 -19.26 26.37
C LYS A 582 9.17 -18.28 26.29
N ASP A 583 9.72 -18.04 25.10
CA ASP A 583 10.79 -17.05 24.89
C ASP A 583 10.23 -15.63 24.91
N PHE A 584 9.10 -15.42 24.23
CA PHE A 584 8.45 -14.13 24.09
C PHE A 584 7.99 -13.55 25.45
N SER A 585 7.37 -14.35 26.31
CA SER A 585 6.89 -13.91 27.64
C SER A 585 8.02 -13.42 28.53
N LYS A 586 9.16 -14.15 28.56
CA LYS A 586 10.35 -13.73 29.32
C LYS A 586 10.91 -12.39 28.84
N LYS A 587 10.96 -12.18 27.52
CA LYS A 587 11.42 -10.91 26.94
C LYS A 587 10.45 -9.77 27.23
N LEU A 588 9.15 -10.06 27.23
CA LEU A 588 8.12 -9.08 27.57
C LEU A 588 8.27 -8.64 29.05
N GLU A 589 8.39 -9.56 29.99
CA GLU A 589 8.63 -9.26 31.40
C GLU A 589 9.89 -8.41 31.61
N THR A 590 10.97 -8.76 30.90
CA THR A 590 12.22 -7.97 30.93
C THR A 590 12.01 -6.58 30.40
N ALA A 591 11.25 -6.43 29.28
CA ALA A 591 10.99 -5.14 28.63
C ALA A 591 10.04 -4.25 29.45
N GLU A 592 9.14 -4.83 30.25
CA GLU A 592 8.22 -4.11 31.14
C GLU A 592 8.92 -3.62 32.42
N ALA A 593 10.04 -4.22 32.83
CA ALA A 593 10.72 -3.91 34.08
C ALA A 593 11.05 -2.42 34.22
N GLU A 594 10.84 -1.87 35.41
CA GLU A 594 11.17 -0.47 35.72
C GLU A 594 12.70 -0.29 35.78
N GLY A 595 13.20 0.77 35.15
CA GLY A 595 14.61 1.17 35.14
C GLY A 595 15.56 0.34 34.29
N LYS A 596 15.24 -0.94 34.00
CA LYS A 596 16.08 -1.86 33.19
C LYS A 596 15.37 -2.39 31.93
N GLY A 597 14.11 -2.04 31.73
CA GLY A 597 13.29 -2.49 30.62
C GLY A 597 13.48 -1.67 29.35
N MET A 598 12.46 -1.70 28.48
CA MET A 598 12.44 -0.92 27.24
C MET A 598 12.70 0.55 27.52
N ARG A 599 13.65 1.16 26.81
CA ARG A 599 14.01 2.57 26.96
C ARG A 599 12.83 3.48 26.61
N LEU A 600 12.71 4.57 27.36
CA LEU A 600 11.79 5.67 27.05
C LEU A 600 12.23 6.40 25.78
N ASN A 601 11.37 7.25 25.27
CA ASN A 601 11.69 8.19 24.21
C ASN A 601 11.96 9.57 24.83
N PRO A 602 13.22 9.87 25.29
CA PRO A 602 13.52 11.12 25.97
C PRO A 602 13.44 12.28 24.99
N PRO A 603 12.89 13.42 25.43
CA PRO A 603 12.93 14.64 24.64
C PRO A 603 14.35 15.23 24.65
N VAL A 604 14.75 15.87 23.54
CA VAL A 604 16.04 16.59 23.45
C VAL A 604 15.83 18.06 23.76
N GLU A 605 16.56 18.61 24.75
CA GLU A 605 16.47 20.00 25.14
C GLU A 605 17.13 20.92 24.11
N THR A 606 16.49 22.05 23.81
CA THR A 606 17.00 23.07 22.88
C THR A 606 17.17 24.41 23.56
N SER A 607 17.95 25.31 22.95
CA SER A 607 18.06 26.71 23.38
C SER A 607 16.85 27.59 22.99
N ILE A 608 15.87 27.03 22.26
CA ILE A 608 14.67 27.73 21.78
C ILE A 608 13.76 27.99 22.97
N LYS A 609 13.35 29.27 23.16
CA LYS A 609 12.50 29.67 24.25
C LYS A 609 11.03 29.47 23.94
N CYS A 610 10.28 29.02 24.94
CA CYS A 610 8.84 28.90 24.88
C CYS A 610 8.16 30.25 24.76
N PRO A 611 7.30 30.52 23.79
CA PRO A 611 6.64 31.82 23.64
C PRO A 611 5.68 32.16 24.77
N GLU A 612 5.17 31.17 25.52
CA GLU A 612 4.19 31.38 26.59
C GLU A 612 4.86 31.58 27.98
N CYS A 613 5.91 30.82 28.28
CA CYS A 613 6.49 30.83 29.65
C CYS A 613 8.01 31.04 29.72
N GLY A 614 8.68 31.24 28.59
CA GLY A 614 10.12 31.52 28.50
C GLY A 614 11.06 30.33 28.80
N ARG A 615 10.55 29.15 29.21
CA ARG A 615 11.38 27.94 29.42
C ARG A 615 11.88 27.39 28.10
N ASN A 616 12.88 26.52 28.16
CA ASN A 616 13.39 25.88 26.95
C ASN A 616 12.34 24.96 26.30
N MET A 617 12.33 24.93 24.97
CA MET A 617 11.57 23.98 24.20
C MET A 617 12.38 22.69 24.03
N MET A 618 11.68 21.58 23.95
CA MET A 618 12.23 20.23 23.80
C MET A 618 11.83 19.66 22.46
N ILE A 619 12.75 19.08 21.72
CA ILE A 619 12.44 18.26 20.53
C ILE A 619 11.76 16.99 21.02
N ARG A 620 10.55 16.76 20.55
CA ARG A 620 9.73 15.57 20.86
C ARG A 620 9.24 14.92 19.57
N THR A 621 9.04 13.62 19.61
CA THR A 621 8.44 12.90 18.50
C THR A 621 7.09 12.33 18.92
N GLY A 622 6.05 12.67 18.19
CA GLY A 622 4.69 12.15 18.36
C GLY A 622 4.26 11.31 17.16
N SER A 623 3.04 10.79 17.19
CA SER A 623 2.46 10.02 16.09
C SER A 623 2.32 10.80 14.76
N THR A 624 2.40 12.12 14.82
CA THR A 624 2.31 13.04 13.66
C THR A 624 3.67 13.60 13.22
N GLY A 625 4.77 13.14 13.81
CA GLY A 625 6.13 13.58 13.50
C GLY A 625 6.83 14.33 14.63
N VAL A 626 7.91 15.03 14.31
CA VAL A 626 8.73 15.81 15.23
C VAL A 626 8.07 17.17 15.51
N PHE A 627 8.08 17.60 16.77
CA PHE A 627 7.56 18.91 17.21
C PHE A 627 8.37 19.44 18.39
N LEU A 628 8.27 20.74 18.66
CA LEU A 628 8.83 21.34 19.86
C LEU A 628 7.73 21.44 20.93
N GLY A 629 8.01 20.89 22.12
CA GLY A 629 7.13 20.97 23.29
C GLY A 629 7.82 21.67 24.44
N CYS A 630 7.11 22.51 25.18
CA CYS A 630 7.68 23.21 26.34
C CYS A 630 8.19 22.22 27.41
N SER A 631 9.37 22.44 27.95
CA SER A 631 9.90 21.68 29.12
C SER A 631 8.98 21.74 30.32
N GLY A 632 8.24 22.85 30.50
CA GLY A 632 7.23 23.02 31.56
C GLY A 632 6.03 22.09 31.47
N TYR A 633 5.90 21.26 30.40
CA TYR A 633 4.84 20.24 30.33
C TYR A 633 4.97 19.14 31.40
N ALA A 634 6.18 18.88 31.88
CA ALA A 634 6.44 17.88 32.92
C ALA A 634 6.06 18.34 34.33
N LEU A 635 5.77 19.66 34.54
CA LEU A 635 5.41 20.24 35.83
C LEU A 635 4.00 19.82 36.31
N PRO A 636 3.71 19.96 37.60
CA PRO A 636 2.39 19.72 38.16
C PRO A 636 1.28 20.47 37.41
N PRO A 637 0.03 20.00 37.42
CA PRO A 637 -1.06 20.52 36.57
C PRO A 637 -1.29 22.04 36.65
N LYS A 638 -1.03 22.65 37.81
CA LYS A 638 -1.19 24.12 38.03
C LYS A 638 -0.08 24.97 37.39
N GLU A 639 1.12 24.38 37.19
CA GLU A 639 2.32 25.08 36.68
C GLU A 639 2.66 24.63 35.24
N ARG A 640 1.89 23.69 34.73
CA ARG A 640 2.15 23.04 33.46
C ARG A 640 1.91 23.99 32.29
N CYS A 641 2.96 24.21 31.49
CA CYS A 641 2.85 24.85 30.19
C CYS A 641 2.60 23.81 29.08
N LYS A 642 1.56 24.02 28.29
CA LYS A 642 1.18 23.12 27.21
C LYS A 642 1.60 23.61 25.81
N ALA A 643 2.41 24.66 25.74
CA ALA A 643 2.86 25.25 24.49
C ALA A 643 3.58 24.24 23.60
N THR A 644 3.21 24.21 22.33
CA THR A 644 3.87 23.39 21.31
C THR A 644 4.09 24.21 20.04
N ILE A 645 5.21 23.97 19.35
CA ILE A 645 5.48 24.51 18.02
C ILE A 645 5.53 23.30 17.07
N ASN A 646 4.61 23.24 16.13
CA ASN A 646 4.63 22.20 15.10
C ASN A 646 5.72 22.54 14.09
N LEU A 647 6.58 21.56 13.84
CA LEU A 647 7.66 21.68 12.87
C LEU A 647 7.19 21.23 11.50
N ILE A 648 7.58 21.97 10.47
CA ILE A 648 7.31 21.61 9.08
C ILE A 648 8.56 20.92 8.56
N HIS A 649 8.44 19.64 8.28
CA HIS A 649 9.53 18.87 7.68
C HIS A 649 9.86 19.47 6.30
N GLY A 650 11.11 19.83 6.10
CA GLY A 650 11.64 20.26 4.81
C GLY A 650 11.81 19.07 3.87
N SER A 651 10.70 18.37 3.56
CA SER A 651 10.75 17.32 2.55
C SER A 651 10.93 17.93 1.19
N GLU A 652 12.10 17.84 0.66
CA GLU A 652 12.35 18.02 -0.76
C GLU A 652 11.75 16.83 -1.48
N ALA A 653 10.66 17.06 -2.23
CA ALA A 653 10.18 16.09 -3.18
C ALA A 653 11.25 15.99 -4.28
N LEU A 654 12.11 14.98 -4.16
CA LEU A 654 13.08 14.67 -5.20
C LEU A 654 12.33 14.16 -6.42
N ASN A 655 12.67 14.68 -7.60
CA ASN A 655 12.09 14.19 -8.84
C ASN A 655 12.51 12.72 -9.03
N VAL A 656 11.55 11.84 -9.26
CA VAL A 656 11.80 10.38 -9.34
C VAL A 656 12.75 10.01 -10.47
N ASP A 657 12.78 10.84 -11.50
CA ASP A 657 13.58 10.61 -12.70
C ASP A 657 15.00 11.24 -12.64
N ASP A 658 15.31 12.03 -11.61
CA ASP A 658 16.63 12.59 -11.38
C ASP A 658 17.40 11.75 -10.33
N GLU A 659 18.16 10.76 -10.83
CA GLU A 659 18.94 9.88 -9.96
C GLU A 659 20.10 10.61 -9.24
N GLU A 660 20.55 11.74 -9.75
CA GLU A 660 21.62 12.53 -9.13
C GLU A 660 21.10 13.54 -8.10
N ALA A 661 19.80 13.87 -8.16
CA ALA A 661 19.19 14.80 -7.21
C ALA A 661 19.32 14.32 -5.76
N GLU A 662 19.26 13.00 -5.53
CA GLU A 662 19.40 12.43 -4.20
C GLU A 662 20.83 12.57 -3.66
N ALA A 663 21.85 12.32 -4.50
CA ALA A 663 23.26 12.52 -4.12
C ALA A 663 23.56 14.00 -3.89
N ARG A 664 23.01 14.90 -4.71
CA ARG A 664 23.12 16.35 -4.55
C ARG A 664 22.49 16.82 -3.24
N ALA A 665 21.25 16.37 -2.97
CA ALA A 665 20.56 16.71 -1.73
C ALA A 665 21.30 16.21 -0.48
N LEU A 666 21.98 15.05 -0.56
CA LEU A 666 22.80 14.55 0.56
C LEU A 666 24.07 15.38 0.79
N ARG A 667 24.67 15.94 -0.26
CA ARG A 667 25.83 16.84 -0.13
C ARG A 667 25.46 18.18 0.49
N GLU A 668 24.29 18.70 0.16
CA GLU A 668 23.77 19.97 0.66
C GLU A 668 23.27 19.87 2.11
N LYS A 669 23.06 18.66 2.64
CA LYS A 669 22.58 18.47 4.02
C LYS A 669 23.65 18.77 5.07
N HIS A 670 23.22 19.45 6.12
CA HIS A 670 24.02 19.58 7.32
C HIS A 670 24.35 18.21 7.92
N ARG A 671 25.57 18.04 8.40
CA ARG A 671 26.04 16.85 9.10
C ARG A 671 26.12 17.11 10.59
N CYS A 672 25.62 16.16 11.39
CA CYS A 672 25.70 16.27 12.85
C CYS A 672 27.15 16.26 13.32
N LYS A 673 27.56 17.28 14.07
CA LYS A 673 28.93 17.42 14.61
C LYS A 673 29.31 16.32 15.62
N LYS A 674 28.27 15.63 16.20
CA LYS A 674 28.49 14.57 17.21
C LYS A 674 28.67 13.19 16.59
N CYS A 675 27.91 12.85 15.53
CA CYS A 675 27.92 11.48 14.96
C CYS A 675 28.10 11.43 13.43
N GLY A 676 28.28 12.55 12.73
CA GLY A 676 28.52 12.60 11.29
C GLY A 676 27.30 12.32 10.39
N THR A 677 26.18 11.88 10.96
CA THR A 677 24.97 11.53 10.19
C THR A 677 24.32 12.77 9.61
N ALA A 678 23.73 12.66 8.40
CA ALA A 678 22.98 13.74 7.78
C ALA A 678 21.80 14.16 8.66
N MET A 679 21.60 15.48 8.78
CA MET A 679 20.56 16.07 9.62
C MET A 679 19.25 16.23 8.84
N GLU A 680 18.14 16.13 9.54
CA GLU A 680 16.79 16.40 9.02
C GLU A 680 16.44 17.88 9.27
N ASN A 681 15.84 18.54 8.29
CA ASN A 681 15.53 19.96 8.34
C ASN A 681 14.07 20.19 8.70
N TYR A 682 13.83 21.10 9.62
CA TYR A 682 12.50 21.52 10.05
C TYR A 682 12.39 23.03 10.10
N LEU A 683 11.35 23.61 9.53
CA LEU A 683 11.07 25.02 9.63
C LEU A 683 10.35 25.30 10.96
N ILE A 684 10.92 26.18 11.80
CA ILE A 684 10.31 26.67 13.03
C ILE A 684 9.38 27.85 12.69
N ASP A 685 9.94 28.84 11.96
CA ASP A 685 9.27 30.05 11.48
C ASP A 685 10.02 30.60 10.25
N GLU A 686 9.59 31.75 9.73
CA GLU A 686 10.19 32.34 8.52
C GLU A 686 11.66 32.78 8.68
N LYS A 687 12.15 32.83 9.93
CA LYS A 687 13.52 33.28 10.26
C LYS A 687 14.42 32.18 10.80
N ARG A 688 13.84 31.04 11.20
CA ARG A 688 14.59 30.00 11.90
C ARG A 688 14.26 28.61 11.33
N LYS A 689 15.31 27.87 11.02
CA LYS A 689 15.27 26.46 10.61
C LYS A 689 16.01 25.63 11.65
N LEU A 690 15.43 24.49 12.01
CA LEU A 690 16.00 23.53 12.95
C LEU A 690 16.52 22.33 12.17
N HIS A 691 17.80 22.03 12.34
CA HIS A 691 18.42 20.81 11.88
C HIS A 691 18.48 19.84 13.07
N VAL A 692 17.89 18.67 12.93
CA VAL A 692 17.86 17.61 13.95
C VAL A 692 18.69 16.45 13.44
N CYS A 693 19.55 15.89 14.27
CA CYS A 693 20.32 14.72 13.92
C CYS A 693 19.42 13.58 13.41
N GLY A 694 19.79 12.94 12.30
CA GLY A 694 19.06 11.79 11.77
C GLY A 694 18.95 10.63 12.78
N ASN A 695 19.90 10.51 13.73
CA ASN A 695 19.89 9.51 14.80
C ASN A 695 19.21 9.97 16.11
N SER A 696 18.49 11.11 16.10
CA SER A 696 17.74 11.56 17.29
C SER A 696 16.56 10.58 17.58
N PRO A 697 16.27 10.28 18.86
CA PRO A 697 16.78 10.88 20.09
C PRO A 697 18.08 10.26 20.65
N ASP A 698 18.62 9.19 20.05
CA ASP A 698 19.82 8.52 20.55
C ASP A 698 21.08 9.40 20.39
N CYS A 699 21.06 10.31 19.40
CA CYS A 699 21.99 11.43 19.31
C CYS A 699 21.21 12.75 19.51
N ASP A 700 21.60 13.52 20.50
CA ASP A 700 20.99 14.80 20.87
C ASP A 700 21.48 15.99 20.02
N GLY A 701 22.15 15.70 18.89
CA GLY A 701 22.67 16.75 18.00
C GLY A 701 21.56 17.54 17.33
N TYR A 702 21.61 18.87 17.42
CA TYR A 702 20.76 19.78 16.66
C TYR A 702 21.52 21.08 16.33
N GLU A 703 21.06 21.79 15.31
CA GLU A 703 21.54 23.12 14.95
C GLU A 703 20.36 24.03 14.58
N ILE A 704 20.50 25.31 14.86
CA ILE A 704 19.52 26.35 14.48
C ILE A 704 20.17 27.25 13.45
N GLU A 705 19.57 27.27 12.25
CA GLU A 705 19.99 28.15 11.17
C GLU A 705 19.07 29.39 11.17
N ALA A 706 19.69 30.58 11.23
CA ALA A 706 18.99 31.84 11.08
C ALA A 706 19.05 32.30 9.62
N GLY A 707 17.92 32.78 9.10
CA GLY A 707 17.81 33.18 7.69
C GLY A 707 16.40 33.65 7.33
N ASN A 708 16.14 33.85 6.06
CA ASN A 708 14.79 34.07 5.55
C ASN A 708 14.37 32.80 4.78
N PHE A 709 13.42 32.07 5.33
CA PHE A 709 13.00 30.78 4.80
C PHE A 709 11.57 30.87 4.25
N LYS A 710 11.36 30.28 3.09
CA LYS A 710 10.03 30.09 2.49
C LYS A 710 9.64 28.62 2.56
N ILE A 711 8.35 28.37 2.77
CA ILE A 711 7.82 27.01 2.79
C ILE A 711 7.74 26.49 1.35
N LYS A 712 8.49 25.45 1.03
CA LYS A 712 8.44 24.84 -0.30
C LYS A 712 7.02 24.38 -0.66
N GLY A 713 6.51 24.84 -1.80
CA GLY A 713 5.15 24.56 -2.27
C GLY A 713 4.05 25.46 -1.71
N TYR A 714 4.41 26.54 -1.00
CA TYR A 714 3.51 27.64 -0.65
C TYR A 714 4.24 28.99 -0.82
N GLU A 715 3.92 29.70 -1.85
CA GLU A 715 4.45 31.07 -2.13
C GLU A 715 3.43 32.18 -1.82
N GLY A 716 2.33 31.82 -1.16
CA GLY A 716 1.24 32.72 -0.88
C GLY A 716 1.47 33.60 0.34
N PRO A 717 0.60 34.63 0.53
CA PRO A 717 0.67 35.56 1.63
C PRO A 717 0.34 34.88 2.97
N ILE A 718 0.66 35.58 4.09
CA ILE A 718 0.18 35.22 5.43
C ILE A 718 -1.36 35.06 5.35
N VAL A 719 -1.87 33.93 5.81
CA VAL A 719 -3.30 33.66 5.78
C VAL A 719 -3.91 34.11 7.11
N GLU A 720 -4.75 35.12 7.06
CA GLU A 720 -5.55 35.52 8.22
C GLU A 720 -6.69 34.54 8.46
N CYS A 721 -6.98 34.30 9.72
CA CYS A 721 -8.10 33.46 10.11
C CYS A 721 -9.44 34.16 9.84
N ASP A 722 -10.25 33.56 9.01
CA ASP A 722 -11.60 34.04 8.65
C ASP A 722 -12.57 34.14 9.85
N LYS A 723 -12.20 33.57 11.03
CA LYS A 723 -13.04 33.58 12.22
C LYS A 723 -12.63 34.61 13.26
N CYS A 724 -11.35 34.85 13.44
CA CYS A 724 -10.86 35.71 14.54
C CYS A 724 -9.79 36.72 14.13
N GLY A 725 -9.43 36.81 12.85
CA GLY A 725 -8.42 37.73 12.34
C GLY A 725 -6.97 37.41 12.73
N SER A 726 -6.73 36.39 13.55
CA SER A 726 -5.36 35.99 13.91
C SER A 726 -4.68 35.26 12.75
N ASP A 727 -3.35 35.27 12.70
CA ASP A 727 -2.58 34.55 11.68
C ASP A 727 -2.86 33.05 11.74
N MET A 728 -2.87 32.42 10.56
CA MET A 728 -2.95 30.97 10.43
C MET A 728 -1.58 30.40 10.08
N GLN A 729 -1.15 29.40 10.84
CA GLN A 729 0.11 28.70 10.65
C GLN A 729 -0.09 27.42 9.85
N LEU A 730 0.77 27.17 8.86
CA LEU A 730 0.79 25.91 8.11
C LEU A 730 1.20 24.76 9.04
N LYS A 731 0.37 23.73 9.09
CA LYS A 731 0.55 22.52 9.92
C LYS A 731 0.45 21.28 9.05
N THR A 732 1.11 20.20 9.46
CA THR A 732 0.98 18.90 8.83
C THR A 732 0.08 18.00 9.68
N GLY A 733 -0.91 17.36 9.06
CA GLY A 733 -1.81 16.43 9.72
C GLY A 733 -1.94 15.13 8.96
N ARG A 734 -2.64 14.15 9.54
CA ARG A 734 -2.90 12.83 8.94
C ARG A 734 -3.41 12.88 7.48
N PHE A 735 -4.08 13.97 7.10
CA PHE A 735 -4.69 14.14 5.78
C PHE A 735 -3.96 15.18 4.90
N GLY A 736 -2.71 15.50 5.24
CA GLY A 736 -1.86 16.46 4.50
C GLY A 736 -1.69 17.81 5.19
N LYS A 737 -1.11 18.76 4.47
CA LYS A 737 -0.82 20.12 4.97
C LYS A 737 -2.12 20.93 5.10
N TYR A 738 -2.23 21.71 6.17
CA TYR A 738 -3.37 22.60 6.45
C TYR A 738 -2.93 23.81 7.26
N PHE A 739 -3.68 24.90 7.16
CA PHE A 739 -3.51 26.09 8.00
C PHE A 739 -4.34 25.94 9.27
N GLY A 740 -3.72 26.12 10.42
CA GLY A 740 -4.40 26.17 11.72
C GLY A 740 -4.24 27.56 12.35
N CYS A 741 -5.32 28.11 12.89
CA CYS A 741 -5.27 29.39 13.58
C CYS A 741 -4.26 29.35 14.75
N THR A 742 -3.51 30.43 14.92
CA THR A 742 -2.56 30.58 16.03
C THR A 742 -3.26 30.87 17.37
N ASN A 743 -4.48 31.41 17.32
CA ASN A 743 -5.29 31.57 18.50
C ASN A 743 -5.84 30.20 18.94
N SER A 744 -5.39 29.74 20.12
CA SER A 744 -5.75 28.44 20.70
C SER A 744 -7.26 28.29 20.99
N GLU A 745 -7.96 29.38 21.23
CA GLU A 745 -9.41 29.36 21.49
C GLU A 745 -10.25 29.29 20.22
N CYS A 746 -9.69 29.71 19.06
CA CYS A 746 -10.40 29.75 17.81
C CYS A 746 -10.50 28.35 17.15
N GLY A 747 -9.43 27.56 17.18
CA GLY A 747 -9.38 26.20 16.61
C GLY A 747 -9.70 26.08 15.11
N ASN A 748 -9.78 27.19 14.37
CA ASN A 748 -10.12 27.18 12.94
C ASN A 748 -9.01 26.58 12.09
N THR A 749 -9.37 25.85 11.02
CA THR A 749 -8.41 25.20 10.11
C THR A 749 -8.85 25.31 8.66
N ARG A 750 -7.88 25.56 7.74
CA ARG A 750 -8.08 25.60 6.29
C ARG A 750 -7.08 24.67 5.61
N LYS A 751 -7.50 23.92 4.61
CA LYS A 751 -6.60 23.00 3.90
C LYS A 751 -5.72 23.74 2.90
N LEU A 752 -4.50 23.26 2.70
CA LEU A 752 -3.68 23.60 1.54
C LEU A 752 -4.09 22.68 0.39
N LEU A 753 -4.52 23.23 -0.73
CA LEU A 753 -4.91 22.51 -1.92
C LEU A 753 -3.66 22.07 -2.71
N ARG A 754 -3.80 21.09 -3.61
CA ARG A 754 -2.69 20.58 -4.42
C ARG A 754 -2.09 21.61 -5.39
N ASN A 755 -2.85 22.63 -5.74
CA ASN A 755 -2.40 23.75 -6.56
C ASN A 755 -1.63 24.83 -5.78
N GLY A 756 -1.37 24.62 -4.48
CA GLY A 756 -0.69 25.59 -3.61
C GLY A 756 -1.59 26.69 -3.03
N GLU A 757 -2.88 26.68 -3.34
CA GLU A 757 -3.84 27.66 -2.80
C GLU A 757 -4.44 27.20 -1.47
N VAL A 758 -4.83 28.18 -0.65
CA VAL A 758 -5.56 27.92 0.60
C VAL A 758 -7.01 27.63 0.28
N ALA A 759 -7.54 26.53 0.79
CA ALA A 759 -8.96 26.21 0.62
C ALA A 759 -9.84 27.36 1.13
N PRO A 760 -10.96 27.68 0.47
CA PRO A 760 -11.87 28.72 0.95
C PRO A 760 -12.33 28.44 2.39
N PRO A 761 -12.79 29.47 3.13
CA PRO A 761 -13.36 29.28 4.45
C PRO A 761 -14.45 28.20 4.45
N LYS A 762 -14.54 27.44 5.51
CA LYS A 762 -15.64 26.47 5.66
C LYS A 762 -16.94 27.25 5.87
N ALA A 763 -17.95 26.94 5.07
CA ALA A 763 -19.27 27.49 5.29
C ALA A 763 -19.74 27.19 6.73
N GLU A 764 -20.31 28.20 7.40
CA GLU A 764 -20.87 28.01 8.73
C GLU A 764 -22.10 27.08 8.67
N PRO A 765 -22.24 26.17 9.65
CA PRO A 765 -23.42 25.33 9.72
C PRO A 765 -24.71 26.18 9.85
N ILE A 766 -25.69 25.93 9.04
CA ILE A 766 -26.97 26.63 9.08
C ILE A 766 -27.86 25.96 10.15
N PRO A 767 -28.26 26.67 11.23
CA PRO A 767 -29.17 26.12 12.24
C PRO A 767 -30.58 25.89 11.66
N MET A 768 -31.13 24.72 11.97
CA MET A 768 -32.51 24.35 11.60
C MET A 768 -33.29 23.95 12.85
N PRO A 769 -33.61 24.89 13.75
CA PRO A 769 -34.18 24.61 15.06
C PRO A 769 -35.60 23.98 14.98
N HIS A 770 -36.28 24.11 13.84
CA HIS A 770 -37.53 23.45 13.58
C HIS A 770 -37.44 21.95 13.26
N LEU A 771 -36.22 21.45 12.99
CA LEU A 771 -35.93 20.02 12.75
C LEU A 771 -35.33 19.40 13.99
N ARG A 772 -36.11 18.63 14.75
CA ARG A 772 -35.65 17.91 15.93
C ARG A 772 -34.98 16.60 15.54
N CYS A 773 -34.01 16.20 16.35
CA CYS A 773 -33.36 14.90 16.24
C CYS A 773 -34.29 13.82 16.77
N ASP A 774 -34.29 12.63 16.13
CA ASP A 774 -35.17 11.52 16.54
C ASP A 774 -34.67 10.81 17.81
N LYS A 775 -33.35 10.90 18.10
CA LYS A 775 -32.69 10.16 19.17
C LYS A 775 -32.26 11.01 20.37
N THR A 776 -32.37 12.32 20.27
CA THR A 776 -31.93 13.26 21.30
C THR A 776 -32.81 14.52 21.27
N ASP A 777 -32.93 15.22 22.42
CA ASP A 777 -33.62 16.52 22.49
C ASP A 777 -32.85 17.67 21.80
N ASP A 778 -32.16 17.35 20.73
CA ASP A 778 -31.32 18.25 19.99
C ASP A 778 -32.02 18.67 18.67
N PHE A 779 -31.47 19.65 17.94
CA PHE A 779 -31.95 20.06 16.62
C PHE A 779 -30.84 19.88 15.57
N PHE A 780 -31.21 19.87 14.31
CA PHE A 780 -30.27 19.71 13.23
C PHE A 780 -29.60 21.02 12.80
N LEU A 781 -28.32 20.87 12.41
CA LEU A 781 -27.54 21.85 11.66
C LEU A 781 -27.32 21.33 10.26
N LEU A 782 -27.60 22.13 9.22
CA LEU A 782 -27.21 21.82 7.85
C LEU A 782 -25.71 22.14 7.69
N ARG A 783 -24.95 21.14 7.28
CA ARG A 783 -23.48 21.20 7.13
C ARG A 783 -23.06 20.83 5.71
N ASP A 784 -22.01 21.49 5.25
CA ASP A 784 -21.29 21.12 4.03
C ASP A 784 -20.11 20.20 4.36
N GLY A 785 -20.10 19.00 3.81
CA GLY A 785 -19.10 17.99 4.02
C GLY A 785 -18.44 17.49 2.73
N ALA A 786 -17.44 16.63 2.87
CA ALA A 786 -16.72 16.04 1.74
C ALA A 786 -17.63 15.26 0.75
N SER A 787 -18.83 14.89 1.18
CA SER A 787 -19.86 14.20 0.38
C SER A 787 -21.12 15.06 0.19
N GLY A 788 -20.98 16.39 0.16
CA GLY A 788 -22.08 17.34 -0.05
C GLY A 788 -22.84 17.68 1.24
N LEU A 789 -24.04 18.24 1.07
CA LEU A 789 -24.87 18.69 2.19
C LEU A 789 -25.41 17.53 3.01
N PHE A 790 -25.41 17.70 4.34
CA PHE A 790 -26.01 16.76 5.29
C PHE A 790 -26.49 17.46 6.55
N LEU A 791 -27.48 16.92 7.19
CA LEU A 791 -27.98 17.34 8.49
C LEU A 791 -27.23 16.57 9.60
N ALA A 792 -26.77 17.27 10.62
CA ALA A 792 -26.15 16.70 11.80
C ALA A 792 -26.72 17.35 13.06
N ALA A 793 -26.87 16.58 14.16
CA ALA A 793 -27.27 17.11 15.45
C ALA A 793 -26.39 18.29 15.87
N SER A 794 -26.98 19.32 16.54
CA SER A 794 -26.26 20.57 16.88
C SER A 794 -25.01 20.30 17.72
N GLN A 795 -25.04 19.30 18.59
CA GLN A 795 -23.92 18.86 19.42
C GLN A 795 -23.03 17.78 18.78
N PHE A 796 -23.05 17.61 17.46
CA PHE A 796 -22.11 16.71 16.76
C PHE A 796 -20.64 17.16 16.98
N PRO A 797 -19.70 16.25 17.30
CA PRO A 797 -19.77 14.77 17.28
C PRO A 797 -20.18 14.09 18.60
N LYS A 798 -20.61 14.82 19.62
CA LYS A 798 -21.08 14.26 20.89
C LYS A 798 -22.38 13.45 20.67
N HIS A 799 -23.32 14.06 19.97
CA HIS A 799 -24.50 13.39 19.44
C HIS A 799 -24.28 13.11 17.94
N ARG A 800 -24.28 11.85 17.55
CA ARG A 800 -23.86 11.42 16.20
C ARG A 800 -25.04 11.15 15.25
N GLU A 801 -26.17 11.81 15.47
CA GLU A 801 -27.30 11.67 14.56
C GLU A 801 -27.07 12.49 13.30
N THR A 802 -27.14 11.86 12.14
CA THR A 802 -26.96 12.49 10.83
C THR A 802 -27.90 11.88 9.81
N ARG A 803 -28.42 12.72 8.89
CA ARG A 803 -29.24 12.28 7.75
C ARG A 803 -29.06 13.21 6.54
N ALA A 804 -29.56 12.78 5.40
CA ALA A 804 -29.65 13.63 4.23
C ALA A 804 -30.77 14.69 4.39
N PRO A 805 -30.60 15.92 3.89
CA PRO A 805 -31.67 16.89 3.81
C PRO A 805 -32.64 16.54 2.68
N THR A 806 -33.91 16.85 2.86
CA THR A 806 -34.92 16.87 1.79
C THR A 806 -34.86 18.18 1.00
N ILE A 807 -35.41 18.23 -0.19
CA ILE A 807 -35.47 19.45 -0.98
C ILE A 807 -36.34 20.51 -0.30
N ALA A 808 -37.46 20.12 0.30
CA ALA A 808 -38.33 21.03 1.06
C ALA A 808 -37.56 21.70 2.25
N GLU A 809 -36.74 20.90 2.95
CA GLU A 809 -35.90 21.44 4.05
C GLU A 809 -34.85 22.42 3.54
N LEU A 810 -34.23 22.17 2.37
CA LEU A 810 -33.30 23.13 1.78
C LEU A 810 -34.00 24.44 1.36
N LYS A 811 -35.20 24.36 0.83
CA LYS A 811 -36.00 25.55 0.48
C LYS A 811 -36.31 26.43 1.70
N SER A 812 -36.48 25.85 2.89
CA SER A 812 -36.71 26.60 4.12
C SER A 812 -35.54 27.50 4.56
N VAL A 813 -34.33 27.24 4.01
CA VAL A 813 -33.10 27.99 4.34
C VAL A 813 -32.44 28.59 3.10
N LYS A 814 -33.18 28.80 2.02
CA LYS A 814 -32.67 29.26 0.71
C LYS A 814 -31.80 30.51 0.80
N ASP A 815 -32.16 31.47 1.66
CA ASP A 815 -31.44 32.75 1.79
C ASP A 815 -30.07 32.62 2.52
N LYS A 816 -29.81 31.47 3.12
CA LYS A 816 -28.55 31.14 3.82
C LYS A 816 -27.72 30.05 3.10
N LEU A 817 -28.30 29.52 1.99
CA LEU A 817 -27.66 28.45 1.24
C LEU A 817 -26.56 29.02 0.33
N ASP A 818 -25.36 28.35 0.34
CA ASP A 818 -24.25 28.72 -0.53
C ASP A 818 -24.67 28.67 -2.02
N GLU A 819 -24.26 29.65 -2.82
CA GLU A 819 -24.61 29.82 -4.23
C GLU A 819 -24.41 28.55 -5.06
N LYS A 820 -23.35 27.80 -4.77
CA LYS A 820 -23.05 26.53 -5.43
C LYS A 820 -24.08 25.41 -5.21
N TYR A 821 -25.03 25.61 -4.27
CA TYR A 821 -26.14 24.68 -3.97
C TYR A 821 -27.53 25.17 -4.37
N LEU A 822 -27.65 26.38 -4.87
CA LEU A 822 -28.97 26.94 -5.27
C LEU A 822 -29.65 26.08 -6.33
N PHE A 823 -28.88 25.43 -7.22
CA PHE A 823 -29.45 24.52 -8.24
C PHE A 823 -30.24 23.33 -7.63
N LEU A 824 -30.01 22.99 -6.37
CA LEU A 824 -30.76 21.94 -5.68
C LEU A 824 -32.22 22.37 -5.37
N LEU A 825 -32.46 23.66 -5.28
CA LEU A 825 -33.80 24.19 -4.99
C LEU A 825 -34.80 23.99 -6.16
N ASP A 826 -34.29 23.81 -7.38
CA ASP A 826 -35.05 23.50 -8.58
C ASP A 826 -35.25 21.99 -8.78
N ALA A 827 -34.73 21.15 -7.87
CA ALA A 827 -34.93 19.72 -7.94
C ALA A 827 -36.38 19.35 -7.59
N PRO A 828 -36.91 18.24 -8.14
CA PRO A 828 -38.20 17.71 -7.74
C PRO A 828 -38.26 17.42 -6.24
N GLU A 829 -39.30 17.85 -5.55
CA GLU A 829 -39.46 17.67 -4.10
C GLU A 829 -39.89 16.25 -3.71
N ALA A 830 -40.57 15.57 -4.61
CA ALA A 830 -41.07 14.22 -4.40
C ALA A 830 -41.09 13.42 -5.71
N ASP A 831 -41.19 12.10 -5.59
CA ASP A 831 -41.48 11.22 -6.71
C ASP A 831 -42.99 11.22 -7.06
N PRO A 832 -43.39 10.54 -8.15
CA PRO A 832 -44.80 10.45 -8.54
C PRO A 832 -45.74 9.79 -7.50
N GLU A 833 -45.17 9.04 -6.54
CA GLU A 833 -45.89 8.40 -5.44
C GLU A 833 -45.97 9.29 -4.17
N GLY A 834 -45.37 10.48 -4.20
CA GLY A 834 -45.40 11.44 -3.09
C GLY A 834 -44.29 11.22 -2.03
N ASN A 835 -43.31 10.34 -2.27
CA ASN A 835 -42.19 10.16 -1.33
C ASN A 835 -41.22 11.34 -1.44
N ALA A 836 -40.79 11.91 -0.31
CA ALA A 836 -39.91 13.08 -0.29
C ALA A 836 -38.55 12.82 -0.91
N ALA A 837 -38.07 13.72 -1.76
CA ALA A 837 -36.75 13.63 -2.37
C ALA A 837 -35.65 14.13 -1.42
N ILE A 838 -34.66 13.30 -1.20
CA ILE A 838 -33.47 13.55 -0.38
C ILE A 838 -32.23 13.76 -1.23
N VAL A 839 -31.35 14.66 -0.77
CA VAL A 839 -30.09 14.96 -1.47
C VAL A 839 -29.03 13.92 -1.16
N ARG A 840 -28.38 13.38 -2.20
CA ARG A 840 -27.26 12.45 -2.11
C ARG A 840 -26.08 12.92 -2.97
N PHE A 841 -24.88 12.40 -2.69
CA PHE A 841 -23.67 12.70 -3.44
C PHE A 841 -23.12 11.46 -4.16
N SER A 842 -22.93 11.59 -5.46
CA SER A 842 -22.32 10.54 -6.30
C SER A 842 -20.80 10.72 -6.34
N ARG A 843 -20.06 9.80 -5.75
CA ARG A 843 -18.60 9.79 -5.82
C ARG A 843 -18.06 9.56 -7.23
N LYS A 844 -18.86 8.95 -8.11
CA LYS A 844 -18.49 8.65 -9.50
C LYS A 844 -18.56 9.89 -10.38
N SER A 845 -19.67 10.64 -10.32
CA SER A 845 -19.87 11.88 -11.08
C SER A 845 -19.35 13.12 -10.34
N LYS A 846 -18.99 13.01 -9.06
CA LYS A 846 -18.62 14.13 -8.16
C LYS A 846 -19.69 15.23 -8.10
N SER A 847 -20.95 14.85 -8.24
CA SER A 847 -22.11 15.76 -8.25
C SER A 847 -23.18 15.30 -7.28
N GLN A 848 -24.03 16.25 -6.85
CA GLN A 848 -25.21 15.93 -6.07
C GLN A 848 -26.35 15.52 -6.98
N TYR A 849 -27.19 14.62 -6.48
CA TYR A 849 -28.40 14.14 -7.11
C TYR A 849 -29.48 13.93 -6.05
N VAL A 850 -30.73 13.79 -6.45
CA VAL A 850 -31.85 13.51 -5.54
C VAL A 850 -32.44 12.14 -5.79
N MET A 851 -32.89 11.50 -4.73
CA MET A 851 -33.55 10.19 -4.77
C MET A 851 -34.62 10.12 -3.69
N THR A 852 -35.51 9.15 -3.78
CA THR A 852 -36.56 8.92 -2.75
C THR A 852 -36.35 7.60 -2.03
N GLU A 853 -36.77 7.57 -0.77
CA GLU A 853 -36.69 6.40 0.10
C GLU A 853 -38.05 6.21 0.76
N LYS A 854 -38.50 4.93 0.88
CA LYS A 854 -39.69 4.52 1.64
C LYS A 854 -39.27 3.49 2.68
N ASP A 855 -39.56 3.72 3.95
CA ASP A 855 -39.15 2.88 5.08
C ASP A 855 -37.62 2.63 5.12
N GLY A 856 -36.82 3.66 4.76
CA GLY A 856 -35.35 3.58 4.73
C GLY A 856 -34.77 2.75 3.58
N LYS A 857 -35.59 2.41 2.57
CA LYS A 857 -35.15 1.72 1.35
C LYS A 857 -35.35 2.60 0.13
N PRO A 858 -34.39 2.64 -0.81
CA PRO A 858 -34.56 3.37 -2.07
C PRO A 858 -35.79 2.89 -2.85
N THR A 859 -36.61 3.82 -3.35
CA THR A 859 -37.76 3.48 -4.19
C THR A 859 -37.40 3.15 -5.64
N GLY A 860 -36.11 3.45 -6.03
CA GLY A 860 -35.63 3.33 -7.41
C GLY A 860 -35.80 4.62 -8.22
N TRP A 861 -36.54 5.62 -7.73
CA TRP A 861 -36.64 6.92 -8.38
C TRP A 861 -35.41 7.79 -8.07
N VAL A 862 -34.81 8.38 -9.12
CA VAL A 862 -33.64 9.25 -9.04
C VAL A 862 -33.76 10.39 -10.02
N ALA A 863 -33.41 11.61 -9.61
CA ALA A 863 -33.22 12.74 -10.51
C ALA A 863 -31.79 13.29 -10.44
N THR A 864 -31.25 13.62 -11.61
CA THR A 864 -29.89 14.14 -11.79
C THR A 864 -29.92 15.47 -12.54
N PHE A 865 -29.02 16.38 -12.19
CA PHE A 865 -28.87 17.67 -12.85
C PHE A 865 -27.81 17.56 -13.96
N ASP A 866 -28.16 18.00 -15.18
CA ASP A 866 -27.25 17.92 -16.34
C ASP A 866 -26.46 19.22 -16.59
N GLY A 867 -26.55 20.19 -15.69
CA GLY A 867 -25.98 21.53 -15.81
C GLY A 867 -26.98 22.61 -16.29
N LYS A 868 -28.16 22.21 -16.73
CA LYS A 868 -29.24 23.11 -17.20
C LYS A 868 -30.61 22.81 -16.59
N GLN A 869 -30.95 21.52 -16.47
CA GLN A 869 -32.23 21.06 -15.96
C GLN A 869 -32.12 19.75 -15.19
N TRP A 870 -33.09 19.49 -14.33
CA TRP A 870 -33.24 18.23 -13.62
C TRP A 870 -33.95 17.21 -14.52
N LYS A 871 -33.37 15.99 -14.58
CA LYS A 871 -33.95 14.86 -15.32
C LYS A 871 -34.23 13.72 -14.34
N ALA A 872 -35.50 13.43 -14.15
CA ALA A 872 -35.96 12.30 -13.37
C ALA A 872 -35.94 11.02 -14.22
N LYS A 873 -35.48 9.92 -13.63
CA LYS A 873 -35.66 8.57 -14.17
C LYS A 873 -36.38 7.76 -13.11
N ALA A 874 -37.54 7.25 -13.45
CA ALA A 874 -38.18 6.17 -12.72
C ALA A 874 -37.47 4.88 -13.18
N ASP A 875 -36.67 4.24 -12.35
CA ASP A 875 -36.06 2.97 -12.70
C ASP A 875 -36.79 1.82 -12.01
N VAL A 876 -36.99 0.81 -12.80
CA VAL A 876 -37.59 -0.47 -12.59
C VAL A 876 -37.08 -1.14 -11.31
N ALA A 877 -37.99 -1.85 -10.65
CA ALA A 877 -37.77 -2.70 -9.47
C ALA A 877 -36.40 -3.40 -9.40
N ALA A 878 -35.86 -3.48 -8.20
CA ALA A 878 -34.64 -4.20 -7.86
C ALA A 878 -34.56 -5.57 -8.55
N GLY A 879 -33.80 -5.66 -9.63
CA GLY A 879 -33.65 -6.91 -10.37
C GLY A 879 -32.81 -6.89 -11.61
N ASP A 880 -32.66 -5.77 -12.32
CA ASP A 880 -31.91 -5.81 -13.58
C ASP A 880 -30.92 -4.64 -13.71
N LYS A 881 -29.68 -4.97 -14.09
CA LYS A 881 -28.62 -4.02 -14.43
C LYS A 881 -28.91 -3.40 -15.80
N PRO A 882 -28.73 -2.08 -16.01
CA PRO A 882 -28.98 -1.45 -17.29
C PRO A 882 -28.01 -1.95 -18.36
N ALA A 883 -28.59 -2.42 -19.46
CA ALA A 883 -27.90 -2.69 -20.71
C ALA A 883 -27.30 -1.39 -21.27
N LYS A 884 -26.06 -1.50 -21.79
CA LYS A 884 -25.34 -0.40 -22.44
C LYS A 884 -26.10 0.11 -23.66
N GLY A 885 -26.67 1.32 -23.57
CA GLY A 885 -27.12 2.07 -24.73
C GLY A 885 -25.92 2.50 -25.60
N LYS A 886 -25.91 2.08 -26.83
CA LYS A 886 -25.01 2.58 -27.88
C LYS A 886 -25.31 4.06 -28.11
N THR A 887 -24.37 4.94 -27.78
CA THR A 887 -24.38 6.33 -28.26
C THR A 887 -23.68 6.38 -29.61
N ALA A 888 -24.42 6.71 -30.63
CA ALA A 888 -23.91 7.01 -31.97
C ALA A 888 -22.99 8.23 -31.91
N ALA A 889 -21.78 8.07 -32.44
CA ALA A 889 -20.83 9.14 -32.61
C ALA A 889 -21.32 10.09 -33.71
N ALA A 890 -21.64 11.31 -33.35
CA ALA A 890 -21.77 12.40 -34.30
C ALA A 890 -20.35 12.90 -34.67
N LYS A 891 -19.97 12.67 -35.91
CA LYS A 891 -18.79 13.26 -36.54
C LYS A 891 -19.01 14.78 -36.65
N THR A 892 -18.20 15.57 -36.00
CA THR A 892 -17.99 16.96 -36.34
C THR A 892 -16.55 17.12 -36.86
N THR A 893 -16.49 17.28 -38.16
CA THR A 893 -15.32 17.80 -38.90
C THR A 893 -15.01 19.21 -38.44
N LYS A 894 -13.78 19.44 -37.95
CA LYS A 894 -13.19 20.78 -37.90
C LYS A 894 -11.94 20.85 -38.79
N ALA A 895 -12.06 21.74 -39.73
CA ALA A 895 -11.08 22.09 -40.69
C ALA A 895 -9.81 22.67 -40.05
N ALA A 896 -8.71 22.39 -40.72
CA ALA A 896 -7.38 22.92 -40.42
C ALA A 896 -7.30 24.43 -40.71
N ALA A 897 -6.64 25.16 -39.81
CA ALA A 897 -6.05 26.44 -40.13
C ALA A 897 -4.57 26.39 -39.72
N LYS A 898 -3.72 26.36 -40.75
CA LYS A 898 -2.28 26.66 -40.66
C LYS A 898 -2.11 28.12 -40.28
N LYS A 899 -1.19 28.41 -39.35
CA LYS A 899 -0.40 29.63 -39.39
C LYS A 899 1.06 29.36 -38.95
N LYS A 900 1.95 29.67 -39.88
CA LYS A 900 3.39 29.81 -39.71
C LYS A 900 3.73 31.07 -38.90
N ALA A 901 4.81 31.01 -38.15
CA ALA A 901 5.92 31.94 -37.99
C ALA A 901 6.67 31.49 -36.71
N GLY A 902 7.93 31.24 -36.65
CA GLY A 902 9.10 31.91 -37.26
C GLY A 902 9.80 32.71 -36.14
N LYS A 903 10.65 32.11 -35.41
CA LYS A 903 12.05 32.44 -35.06
C LYS A 903 12.55 31.49 -33.98
#